data_9b4fc90eafb5d9a6b5c8d08f4f26efca
#
_entry.id   9b4fc90eafb5d9a6b5c8d08f4f26efca
#
_cell.length_a   1.000
_cell.length_b   1.000
_cell.length_c   1.000
_cell.angle_alpha   90.00
_cell.angle_beta   90.00
_cell.angle_gamma   90.00
#
_symmetry.space_group_name_H-M   'P 1'
#
loop_
_entity.id
_entity.type
_entity.pdbx_description
1 polymer ?
#
loop_
_entity_poly.entity_id
_entity_poly.type
_entity_poly.pdbx_seq_one_letter_code
_entity_poly.pdbx_strand_id
1 'polypeptide(L)'
;MQKIIGQIAAELGAAPQQVAAAVELLDGGATVPFIARDRKAAPGGLDDTQLRTLQERLTYLRELQDRRGAVLKAIDEQGKLTDALRLAIAQAATKQELEDLYLPFKQKRRTKGQIAKEFGLEPLADRLLAQPQLDPLQEAQAFCQPATLLDDGKPGPDFSTPQAVLDGVRDILSERWAEDASLVQSLREWLWQEGLLRSTLVAGKAETDAEVAKFRDYFDYEEPIGRVPSHRALAVFRGRSREMLDAKLVQPQEPQPGQPSLAEGRIALHLGWSHQGRKSDDLLRKCVAWTWRVKLSLSVERDLFTRLREAAEAVAIKVFGDNLRDLLLAAPAGPRAVMGLDPGIRTGVKVAVVDHTGKLLETTTVFPHEPRRDWEGSVHTLAALALKHGVELIAIGNGTASRETDKLAADVIKLWQKTAQTQAGQASQALQKIVISEAGASVYSASEFASQELPELDVSLRGAVSIARRLQDPLAELVKIDPKSIGVGQYQHDVNQSDLVRQLGSVVEDCVNAVGVDLNTASAPLLARVSGLSGTVAKSVVRWRDAHGSFRSRKQLLEVAGLGPKTFEQAAGFLRIRGGDNPLDMTGVHPETYPVVERILQATGRPITEVMGRSEVLKQLRPEQFADERFGAITVRDILGELEKPGRDPRPDFVVARFNDGVEDIADLREGMILEGTVSTVAQFGAFVDLGVHQDGLVHVSQMSHKFIEDAREVVKTGQIVKVKVLEVDPARKRISLSMKLDAATPRRDSARENRFEAPGRGQQRAGAGKGSAPHAPAQGAMASAFAKLQGLKR
;
A
#
# COMPACT_ATOMS: atom_id res chain seq x y z
N MET A 1 -7.38 28.76 -6.86
CA MET A 1 -7.49 28.15 -5.53
C MET A 1 -8.94 27.79 -5.17
N GLN A 2 -9.93 28.68 -5.25
CA GLN A 2 -11.34 28.36 -4.90
C GLN A 2 -11.92 27.14 -5.64
N LYS A 3 -11.62 26.96 -6.94
CA LYS A 3 -12.05 25.79 -7.72
C LYS A 3 -11.45 24.48 -7.16
N ILE A 4 -10.17 24.49 -6.76
CA ILE A 4 -9.48 23.35 -6.15
C ILE A 4 -10.11 23.00 -4.81
N ILE A 5 -10.35 24.00 -3.96
CA ILE A 5 -11.01 23.82 -2.66
C ILE A 5 -12.40 23.21 -2.84
N GLY A 6 -13.20 23.74 -3.76
CA GLY A 6 -14.55 23.22 -4.04
C GLY A 6 -14.54 21.76 -4.53
N GLN A 7 -13.58 21.40 -5.37
CA GLN A 7 -13.42 20.03 -5.87
C GLN A 7 -13.03 19.06 -4.74
N ILE A 8 -12.02 19.41 -3.93
CA ILE A 8 -11.60 18.59 -2.80
C ILE A 8 -12.74 18.43 -1.78
N ALA A 9 -13.48 19.51 -1.52
CA ALA A 9 -14.63 19.48 -0.61
C ALA A 9 -15.70 18.48 -1.08
N ALA A 10 -16.01 18.48 -2.37
CA ALA A 10 -16.96 17.53 -2.95
C ALA A 10 -16.43 16.07 -2.88
N GLU A 11 -15.14 15.84 -3.14
CA GLU A 11 -14.52 14.53 -3.05
C GLU A 11 -14.50 13.98 -1.60
N LEU A 12 -14.30 14.83 -0.60
CA LEU A 12 -14.24 14.44 0.82
C LEU A 12 -15.61 14.44 1.52
N GLY A 13 -16.65 14.93 0.88
CA GLY A 13 -17.95 15.16 1.52
C GLY A 13 -17.90 16.21 2.65
N ALA A 14 -17.00 17.20 2.54
CA ALA A 14 -16.75 18.25 3.51
C ALA A 14 -17.24 19.61 3.01
N ALA A 15 -17.43 20.58 3.92
CA ALA A 15 -17.74 21.95 3.52
C ALA A 15 -16.49 22.66 2.93
N PRO A 16 -16.64 23.52 1.91
CA PRO A 16 -15.50 24.26 1.34
C PRO A 16 -14.70 25.07 2.35
N GLN A 17 -15.35 25.59 3.39
CA GLN A 17 -14.69 26.35 4.47
C GLN A 17 -13.75 25.46 5.30
N GLN A 18 -14.14 24.21 5.55
CA GLN A 18 -13.30 23.24 6.26
C GLN A 18 -12.02 22.93 5.47
N VAL A 19 -12.17 22.71 4.16
CA VAL A 19 -11.05 22.45 3.26
C VAL A 19 -10.16 23.69 3.16
N ALA A 20 -10.73 24.89 3.04
CA ALA A 20 -9.96 26.13 2.98
C ALA A 20 -9.10 26.33 4.23
N ALA A 21 -9.67 26.13 5.43
CA ALA A 21 -8.96 26.23 6.70
C ALA A 21 -7.82 25.20 6.80
N ALA A 22 -8.07 23.96 6.37
CA ALA A 22 -7.04 22.92 6.34
C ALA A 22 -5.90 23.26 5.37
N VAL A 23 -6.22 23.78 4.18
CA VAL A 23 -5.23 24.22 3.19
C VAL A 23 -4.36 25.35 3.74
N GLU A 24 -4.95 26.33 4.40
CA GLU A 24 -4.21 27.44 5.02
C GLU A 24 -3.22 26.95 6.07
N LEU A 25 -3.63 26.02 6.93
CA LEU A 25 -2.75 25.40 7.92
C LEU A 25 -1.61 24.61 7.29
N LEU A 26 -1.91 23.80 6.26
CA LEU A 26 -0.88 23.04 5.53
C LEU A 26 0.12 23.96 4.83
N ASP A 27 -0.35 25.01 4.17
CA ASP A 27 0.50 26.01 3.51
C ASP A 27 1.34 26.81 4.54
N GLY A 28 0.80 27.00 5.74
CA GLY A 28 1.53 27.53 6.89
C GLY A 28 2.60 26.59 7.44
N GLY A 29 2.69 25.34 6.92
CA GLY A 29 3.67 24.33 7.31
C GLY A 29 3.27 23.51 8.54
N ALA A 30 1.96 23.47 8.88
CA ALA A 30 1.44 22.57 9.88
C ALA A 30 1.40 21.14 9.35
N THR A 31 1.72 20.17 10.20
CA THR A 31 1.66 18.74 9.85
C THR A 31 0.25 18.20 10.00
N VAL A 32 -0.07 17.11 9.29
CA VAL A 32 -1.39 16.48 9.38
C VAL A 32 -1.73 16.04 10.82
N PRO A 33 -0.84 15.36 11.58
CA PRO A 33 -1.16 15.01 12.97
C PRO A 33 -1.47 16.22 13.86
N PHE A 34 -0.75 17.33 13.69
CA PHE A 34 -0.99 18.55 14.45
C PHE A 34 -2.36 19.19 14.11
N ILE A 35 -2.74 19.22 12.82
CA ILE A 35 -4.05 19.73 12.40
C ILE A 35 -5.15 18.83 12.93
N ALA A 36 -5.01 17.51 12.77
CA ALA A 36 -6.04 16.54 13.18
C ALA A 36 -6.34 16.57 14.68
N ARG A 37 -5.36 16.93 15.51
CA ARG A 37 -5.51 16.94 16.96
C ARG A 37 -5.58 18.34 17.54
N ASP A 38 -4.55 19.12 17.36
CA ASP A 38 -4.40 20.39 18.10
C ASP A 38 -5.04 21.60 17.38
N ARG A 39 -5.38 21.45 16.10
CA ARG A 39 -6.09 22.47 15.29
C ARG A 39 -7.43 21.96 14.72
N LYS A 40 -7.97 20.89 15.27
CA LYS A 40 -9.16 20.17 14.81
C LYS A 40 -10.40 21.07 14.64
N ALA A 41 -10.54 22.08 15.46
CA ALA A 41 -11.68 23.00 15.41
C ALA A 41 -11.70 23.88 14.14
N ALA A 42 -10.52 24.28 13.62
CA ALA A 42 -10.41 25.15 12.45
C ALA A 42 -10.94 24.49 11.17
N PRO A 43 -10.54 23.24 10.80
CA PRO A 43 -11.13 22.50 9.68
C PRO A 43 -12.43 21.76 10.07
N GLY A 44 -13.09 22.13 11.16
CA GLY A 44 -14.40 21.61 11.53
C GLY A 44 -14.45 20.11 11.80
N GLY A 45 -13.35 19.53 12.31
CA GLY A 45 -13.28 18.13 12.73
C GLY A 45 -12.89 17.13 11.66
N LEU A 46 -12.25 17.54 10.55
CA LEU A 46 -11.65 16.61 9.59
C LEU A 46 -10.63 15.70 10.32
N ASP A 47 -10.72 14.40 10.06
CA ASP A 47 -9.82 13.41 10.64
C ASP A 47 -8.48 13.33 9.88
N ASP A 48 -7.53 12.54 10.40
CA ASP A 48 -6.21 12.34 9.82
C ASP A 48 -6.27 11.72 8.42
N THR A 49 -7.17 10.77 8.18
CA THR A 49 -7.38 10.14 6.87
C THR A 49 -7.89 11.13 5.84
N GLN A 50 -8.89 11.95 6.22
CA GLN A 50 -9.42 13.00 5.35
C GLN A 50 -8.35 14.06 5.06
N LEU A 51 -7.55 14.46 6.05
CA LEU A 51 -6.45 15.42 5.88
C LEU A 51 -5.31 14.87 5.00
N ARG A 52 -4.96 13.58 5.10
CA ARG A 52 -3.98 12.93 4.20
C ARG A 52 -4.50 12.93 2.77
N THR A 53 -5.76 12.53 2.56
CA THR A 53 -6.40 12.58 1.24
C THR A 53 -6.42 14.01 0.68
N LEU A 54 -6.77 15.01 1.51
CA LEU A 54 -6.74 16.41 1.12
C LEU A 54 -5.35 16.85 0.67
N GLN A 55 -4.31 16.50 1.43
CA GLN A 55 -2.91 16.83 1.12
C GLN A 55 -2.47 16.25 -0.22
N GLU A 56 -2.79 14.98 -0.49
CA GLU A 56 -2.48 14.33 -1.76
C GLU A 56 -3.23 14.97 -2.94
N ARG A 57 -4.53 15.20 -2.77
CA ARG A 57 -5.37 15.83 -3.80
C ARG A 57 -4.97 17.26 -4.09
N LEU A 58 -4.62 18.02 -3.05
CA LEU A 58 -4.14 19.40 -3.19
C LEU A 58 -2.87 19.46 -4.04
N THR A 59 -1.91 18.58 -3.76
CA THR A 59 -0.67 18.48 -4.55
C THR A 59 -0.97 18.15 -6.00
N TYR A 60 -1.78 17.11 -6.25
CA TYR A 60 -2.16 16.71 -7.61
C TYR A 60 -2.88 17.82 -8.38
N LEU A 61 -3.86 18.48 -7.76
CA LEU A 61 -4.66 19.51 -8.44
C LEU A 61 -3.87 20.80 -8.67
N ARG A 62 -2.90 21.13 -7.81
CA ARG A 62 -1.95 22.22 -8.05
C ARG A 62 -1.06 21.93 -9.25
N GLU A 63 -0.47 20.75 -9.30
CA GLU A 63 0.34 20.31 -10.45
C GLU A 63 -0.47 20.30 -11.76
N LEU A 64 -1.73 19.84 -11.71
CA LEU A 64 -2.63 19.88 -12.86
C LEU A 64 -2.92 21.33 -13.30
N GLN A 65 -3.12 22.23 -12.36
CA GLN A 65 -3.36 23.66 -12.66
C GLN A 65 -2.13 24.34 -13.27
N ASP A 66 -0.94 24.05 -12.73
CA ASP A 66 0.32 24.56 -13.28
C ASP A 66 0.55 24.03 -14.70
N ARG A 67 0.27 22.73 -14.91
CA ARG A 67 0.36 22.14 -16.24
C ARG A 67 -0.63 22.74 -17.21
N ARG A 68 -1.88 23.04 -16.80
CA ARG A 68 -2.85 23.78 -17.63
C ARG A 68 -2.29 25.14 -18.08
N GLY A 69 -1.72 25.89 -17.15
CA GLY A 69 -1.09 27.17 -17.45
C GLY A 69 0.01 27.05 -18.50
N ALA A 70 0.89 26.07 -18.34
CA ALA A 70 1.97 25.79 -19.29
C ALA A 70 1.45 25.37 -20.67
N VAL A 71 0.42 24.53 -20.73
CA VAL A 71 -0.21 24.10 -22.00
C VAL A 71 -0.89 25.29 -22.71
N LEU A 72 -1.69 26.06 -21.97
CA LEU A 72 -2.34 27.26 -22.55
C LEU A 72 -1.33 28.22 -23.13
N LYS A 73 -0.25 28.52 -22.42
CA LYS A 73 0.84 29.38 -22.87
C LYS A 73 1.48 28.83 -24.14
N ALA A 74 1.82 27.53 -24.16
CA ALA A 74 2.48 26.91 -25.31
C ALA A 74 1.62 26.89 -26.59
N ILE A 75 0.28 26.80 -26.47
CA ILE A 75 -0.65 26.83 -27.59
C ILE A 75 -0.87 28.28 -28.04
N ASP A 76 -0.96 29.24 -27.12
CA ASP A 76 -1.14 30.66 -27.40
C ASP A 76 0.07 31.24 -28.15
N GLU A 77 1.30 30.87 -27.75
CA GLU A 77 2.54 31.21 -28.43
C GLU A 77 2.59 30.72 -29.91
N GLN A 78 1.83 29.64 -30.22
CA GLN A 78 1.67 29.13 -31.56
C GLN A 78 0.56 29.87 -32.37
N GLY A 79 -0.20 30.78 -31.72
CA GLY A 79 -1.34 31.46 -32.32
C GLY A 79 -2.53 30.55 -32.64
N LYS A 80 -2.63 29.37 -31.98
CA LYS A 80 -3.63 28.34 -32.26
C LYS A 80 -4.67 28.19 -31.14
N LEU A 81 -4.65 29.02 -30.10
CA LEU A 81 -5.56 28.95 -28.99
C LEU A 81 -6.91 29.56 -29.36
N THR A 82 -7.93 28.71 -29.46
CA THR A 82 -9.34 29.10 -29.66
C THR A 82 -10.10 29.13 -28.31
N ASP A 83 -11.22 29.86 -28.27
CA ASP A 83 -12.06 29.90 -27.05
C ASP A 83 -12.61 28.53 -26.66
N ALA A 84 -12.99 27.71 -27.65
CA ALA A 84 -13.44 26.34 -27.40
C ALA A 84 -12.35 25.46 -26.81
N LEU A 85 -11.10 25.55 -27.30
CA LEU A 85 -9.96 24.80 -26.78
C LEU A 85 -9.57 25.30 -25.40
N ARG A 86 -9.60 26.59 -25.15
CA ARG A 86 -9.37 27.22 -23.84
C ARG A 86 -10.37 26.65 -22.81
N LEU A 87 -11.66 26.57 -23.18
CA LEU A 87 -12.69 26.00 -22.31
C LEU A 87 -12.46 24.52 -22.06
N ALA A 88 -12.15 23.72 -23.09
CA ALA A 88 -11.87 22.30 -22.96
C ALA A 88 -10.66 22.03 -22.03
N ILE A 89 -9.57 22.78 -22.19
CA ILE A 89 -8.39 22.71 -21.31
C ILE A 89 -8.75 23.07 -19.86
N ALA A 90 -9.59 24.09 -19.65
CA ALA A 90 -10.02 24.50 -18.32
C ALA A 90 -10.94 23.46 -17.64
N GLN A 91 -11.64 22.64 -18.42
CA GLN A 91 -12.54 21.58 -17.93
C GLN A 91 -11.86 20.22 -17.77
N ALA A 92 -10.69 20.00 -18.37
CA ALA A 92 -9.96 18.74 -18.27
C ALA A 92 -9.79 18.33 -16.79
N ALA A 93 -10.32 17.18 -16.40
CA ALA A 93 -10.33 16.72 -15.00
C ALA A 93 -9.04 16.00 -14.60
N THR A 94 -8.30 15.48 -15.57
CA THR A 94 -7.10 14.67 -15.37
C THR A 94 -5.93 15.19 -16.19
N LYS A 95 -4.70 14.83 -15.78
CA LYS A 95 -3.49 15.10 -16.57
C LYS A 95 -3.57 14.43 -17.94
N GLN A 96 -4.16 13.22 -18.03
CA GLN A 96 -4.31 12.50 -19.29
C GLN A 96 -5.19 13.26 -20.29
N GLU A 97 -6.39 13.73 -19.86
CA GLU A 97 -7.27 14.54 -20.70
C GLU A 97 -6.60 15.83 -21.18
N LEU A 98 -5.83 16.47 -20.29
CA LEU A 98 -5.08 17.67 -20.63
C LEU A 98 -4.00 17.38 -21.70
N GLU A 99 -3.26 16.28 -21.54
CA GLU A 99 -2.23 15.88 -22.50
C GLU A 99 -2.81 15.47 -23.86
N ASP A 100 -4.01 14.86 -23.88
CA ASP A 100 -4.70 14.54 -25.13
C ASP A 100 -5.10 15.81 -25.90
N LEU A 101 -5.61 16.82 -25.20
CA LEU A 101 -5.92 18.12 -25.80
C LEU A 101 -4.67 18.85 -26.30
N TYR A 102 -3.54 18.67 -25.64
CA TYR A 102 -2.26 19.27 -26.04
C TYR A 102 -1.54 18.52 -27.17
N LEU A 103 -1.86 17.23 -27.39
CA LEU A 103 -1.13 16.35 -28.31
C LEU A 103 -0.98 16.92 -29.73
N PRO A 104 -2.01 17.55 -30.35
CA PRO A 104 -1.89 18.13 -31.68
C PRO A 104 -0.89 19.31 -31.79
N PHE A 105 -0.59 19.97 -30.64
CA PHE A 105 0.24 21.17 -30.56
C PHE A 105 1.66 20.90 -30.06
N LYS A 106 1.95 19.67 -29.63
CA LYS A 106 3.30 19.26 -29.22
C LYS A 106 4.26 19.33 -30.42
N GLN A 107 5.46 19.84 -30.19
CA GLN A 107 6.54 19.73 -31.18
C GLN A 107 6.88 18.23 -31.35
N LYS A 108 6.71 17.77 -32.57
CA LYS A 108 6.95 16.35 -32.94
C LYS A 108 8.11 16.27 -33.91
N ARG A 109 8.73 15.09 -33.99
CA ARG A 109 9.58 14.77 -35.16
C ARG A 109 8.71 14.80 -36.40
N ARG A 110 9.29 15.23 -37.50
CA ARG A 110 8.62 15.29 -38.81
C ARG A 110 8.01 13.94 -39.16
N THR A 111 6.67 13.88 -39.15
CA THR A 111 5.89 12.65 -39.39
C THR A 111 5.60 12.49 -40.86
N LYS A 112 5.21 11.26 -41.31
CA LYS A 112 4.79 11.02 -42.68
C LYS A 112 3.57 11.88 -43.07
N GLY A 113 2.61 12.02 -42.14
CA GLY A 113 1.43 12.88 -42.36
C GLY A 113 1.80 14.35 -42.48
N GLN A 114 2.75 14.82 -41.67
CA GLN A 114 3.25 16.20 -41.78
C GLN A 114 4.01 16.45 -43.10
N ILE A 115 4.85 15.51 -43.52
CA ILE A 115 5.53 15.54 -44.81
C ILE A 115 4.50 15.64 -45.95
N ALA A 116 3.46 14.80 -45.92
CA ALA A 116 2.39 14.85 -46.94
C ALA A 116 1.66 16.20 -46.95
N LYS A 117 1.44 16.82 -45.79
CA LYS A 117 0.85 18.18 -45.69
C LYS A 117 1.79 19.24 -46.29
N GLU A 118 3.07 19.18 -46.01
CA GLU A 118 4.09 20.10 -46.58
C GLU A 118 4.14 20.01 -48.10
N PHE A 119 3.84 18.81 -48.68
CA PHE A 119 3.73 18.60 -50.12
C PHE A 119 2.35 18.96 -50.69
N GLY A 120 1.48 19.58 -49.93
CA GLY A 120 0.20 20.11 -50.36
C GLY A 120 -0.92 19.07 -50.55
N LEU A 121 -0.84 17.88 -49.92
CA LEU A 121 -1.81 16.81 -50.07
C LEU A 121 -3.06 16.96 -49.17
N GLU A 122 -3.06 17.89 -48.20
CA GLU A 122 -4.16 18.09 -47.27
C GLU A 122 -5.50 18.46 -47.95
N PRO A 123 -5.55 19.35 -48.98
CA PRO A 123 -6.77 19.67 -49.68
C PRO A 123 -7.41 18.44 -50.38
N LEU A 124 -6.58 17.51 -50.88
CA LEU A 124 -7.08 16.25 -51.46
C LEU A 124 -7.67 15.36 -50.38
N ALA A 125 -7.03 15.24 -49.22
CA ALA A 125 -7.54 14.48 -48.09
C ALA A 125 -8.92 15.00 -47.66
N ASP A 126 -9.09 16.31 -47.52
CA ASP A 126 -10.34 16.95 -47.14
C ASP A 126 -11.45 16.75 -48.20
N ARG A 127 -11.05 16.84 -49.47
CA ARG A 127 -11.99 16.68 -50.61
C ARG A 127 -12.52 15.24 -50.72
N LEU A 128 -11.64 14.24 -50.59
CA LEU A 128 -12.03 12.84 -50.65
C LEU A 128 -12.89 12.44 -49.45
N LEU A 129 -12.65 13.02 -48.27
CA LEU A 129 -13.46 12.81 -47.08
C LEU A 129 -14.84 13.45 -47.19
N ALA A 130 -14.93 14.69 -47.72
CA ALA A 130 -16.19 15.41 -47.88
C ALA A 130 -17.04 14.91 -49.07
N GLN A 131 -16.38 14.40 -50.09
CA GLN A 131 -17.05 13.91 -51.32
C GLN A 131 -16.62 12.47 -51.68
N PRO A 132 -17.07 11.46 -50.96
CA PRO A 132 -16.64 10.08 -51.15
C PRO A 132 -17.01 9.44 -52.50
N GLN A 133 -17.89 10.06 -53.28
CA GLN A 133 -18.26 9.64 -54.63
C GLN A 133 -17.14 9.87 -55.66
N LEU A 134 -16.13 10.71 -55.35
CA LEU A 134 -15.02 10.98 -56.25
C LEU A 134 -14.08 9.75 -56.35
N ASP A 135 -13.49 9.61 -57.55
CA ASP A 135 -12.50 8.54 -57.78
C ASP A 135 -11.13 8.94 -57.22
N PRO A 136 -10.65 8.23 -56.14
CA PRO A 136 -9.40 8.62 -55.47
C PRO A 136 -8.19 8.63 -56.41
N LEU A 137 -8.04 7.65 -57.28
CA LEU A 137 -6.91 7.54 -58.19
C LEU A 137 -6.91 8.67 -59.23
N GLN A 138 -8.08 9.01 -59.73
CA GLN A 138 -8.25 10.09 -60.70
C GLN A 138 -7.93 11.45 -60.04
N GLU A 139 -8.45 11.70 -58.85
CA GLU A 139 -8.20 12.93 -58.11
C GLU A 139 -6.72 13.07 -57.68
N ALA A 140 -6.07 11.93 -57.31
CA ALA A 140 -4.67 11.91 -56.91
C ALA A 140 -3.68 12.28 -58.04
N GLN A 141 -4.05 12.05 -59.28
CA GLN A 141 -3.20 12.41 -60.44
C GLN A 141 -2.84 13.87 -60.48
N ALA A 142 -3.75 14.75 -60.11
CA ALA A 142 -3.50 16.23 -60.08
C ALA A 142 -2.51 16.65 -58.98
N PHE A 143 -2.21 15.79 -58.05
CA PHE A 143 -1.31 16.05 -56.92
C PHE A 143 0.02 15.30 -57.04
N CYS A 144 0.25 14.57 -58.12
CA CYS A 144 1.54 13.90 -58.32
C CYS A 144 2.66 14.93 -58.52
N GLN A 145 3.78 14.70 -57.84
CA GLN A 145 4.95 15.59 -57.88
C GLN A 145 6.22 14.76 -58.12
N PRO A 146 7.24 15.29 -58.82
CA PRO A 146 8.49 14.57 -58.99
C PRO A 146 9.13 14.14 -57.68
N ALA A 147 9.77 12.99 -57.69
CA ALA A 147 10.52 12.51 -56.51
C ALA A 147 11.58 13.53 -56.13
N THR A 148 11.73 13.76 -54.84
CA THR A 148 12.70 14.73 -54.27
C THR A 148 13.94 14.01 -53.77
N LEU A 149 15.07 14.71 -53.85
CA LEU A 149 16.32 14.31 -53.18
C LEU A 149 16.55 15.23 -51.98
N LEU A 150 17.05 14.64 -50.90
CA LEU A 150 17.51 15.42 -49.75
C LEU A 150 18.85 16.07 -50.02
N ASP A 151 19.20 17.09 -49.19
CA ASP A 151 20.47 17.84 -49.34
C ASP A 151 21.72 16.94 -49.23
N ASP A 152 21.58 15.77 -48.60
CA ASP A 152 22.62 14.75 -48.47
C ASP A 152 22.65 13.72 -49.63
N GLY A 153 21.85 13.93 -50.67
CA GLY A 153 21.75 13.08 -51.84
C GLY A 153 20.94 11.78 -51.65
N LYS A 154 20.32 11.58 -50.49
CA LYS A 154 19.44 10.43 -50.27
C LYS A 154 18.05 10.67 -50.87
N PRO A 155 17.31 9.58 -51.19
CA PRO A 155 15.92 9.68 -51.61
C PRO A 155 15.08 10.42 -50.54
N GLY A 156 14.46 11.52 -50.99
CA GLY A 156 13.48 12.25 -50.20
C GLY A 156 12.08 11.65 -50.32
N PRO A 157 11.05 12.35 -49.81
CA PRO A 157 9.66 11.96 -50.00
C PRO A 157 9.29 11.84 -51.46
N ASP A 158 8.66 10.73 -51.85
CA ASP A 158 8.27 10.46 -53.23
C ASP A 158 6.73 10.39 -53.33
N PHE A 159 6.15 11.36 -54.02
CA PHE A 159 4.73 11.44 -54.39
C PHE A 159 4.53 11.47 -55.90
N SER A 160 5.40 10.78 -56.65
CA SER A 160 5.35 10.77 -58.12
C SER A 160 4.25 9.89 -58.71
N THR A 161 3.63 9.03 -57.91
CA THR A 161 2.56 8.15 -58.32
C THR A 161 1.25 8.44 -57.59
N PRO A 162 0.04 8.22 -58.22
CA PRO A 162 -1.21 8.39 -57.55
C PRO A 162 -1.34 7.56 -56.29
N GLN A 163 -0.78 6.35 -56.24
CA GLN A 163 -0.80 5.50 -55.04
C GLN A 163 0.02 6.10 -53.92
N ALA A 164 1.20 6.66 -54.19
CA ALA A 164 2.03 7.33 -53.18
C ALA A 164 1.33 8.58 -52.61
N VAL A 165 0.62 9.34 -53.47
CA VAL A 165 -0.23 10.46 -53.05
C VAL A 165 -1.36 10.00 -52.13
N LEU A 166 -2.05 8.88 -52.45
CA LEU A 166 -3.11 8.32 -51.61
C LEU A 166 -2.57 7.75 -50.30
N ASP A 167 -1.35 7.22 -50.27
CA ASP A 167 -0.68 6.84 -49.04
C ASP A 167 -0.41 8.04 -48.13
N GLY A 168 -0.01 9.20 -48.77
CA GLY A 168 0.11 10.49 -48.09
C GLY A 168 -1.23 10.96 -47.49
N VAL A 169 -2.33 10.85 -48.26
CA VAL A 169 -3.69 11.16 -47.80
C VAL A 169 -4.06 10.29 -46.60
N ARG A 170 -3.79 8.99 -46.68
CA ARG A 170 -4.01 8.04 -45.54
C ARG A 170 -3.22 8.50 -44.30
N ASP A 171 -1.96 8.86 -44.46
CA ASP A 171 -1.11 9.27 -43.33
C ASP A 171 -1.61 10.60 -42.73
N ILE A 172 -2.11 11.54 -43.53
CA ILE A 172 -2.74 12.78 -43.04
C ILE A 172 -4.00 12.48 -42.24
N LEU A 173 -4.95 11.75 -42.85
CA LEU A 173 -6.23 11.44 -42.16
C LEU A 173 -6.05 10.63 -40.93
N SER A 174 -5.23 9.59 -40.97
CA SER A 174 -4.99 8.73 -39.80
C SER A 174 -4.28 9.45 -38.67
N GLU A 175 -3.38 10.37 -38.95
CA GLU A 175 -2.72 11.20 -37.94
C GLU A 175 -3.71 12.19 -37.31
N ARG A 176 -4.50 12.89 -38.15
CA ARG A 176 -5.58 13.78 -37.67
C ARG A 176 -6.56 13.10 -36.75
N TRP A 177 -7.01 11.92 -37.11
CA TRP A 177 -7.97 11.16 -36.30
C TRP A 177 -7.35 10.57 -35.04
N ALA A 178 -6.08 10.16 -35.09
CA ALA A 178 -5.35 9.67 -33.92
C ALA A 178 -5.04 10.78 -32.89
N GLU A 179 -5.12 12.05 -33.31
CA GLU A 179 -4.91 13.22 -32.45
C GLU A 179 -6.24 13.85 -31.97
N ASP A 180 -7.39 13.29 -32.37
CA ASP A 180 -8.69 13.72 -31.85
C ASP A 180 -8.86 13.23 -30.42
N ALA A 181 -8.78 14.16 -29.46
CA ALA A 181 -8.87 13.85 -28.02
C ALA A 181 -10.18 13.16 -27.65
N SER A 182 -11.29 13.55 -28.28
CA SER A 182 -12.63 12.98 -28.01
C SER A 182 -12.75 11.55 -28.52
N LEU A 183 -12.20 11.25 -29.69
CA LEU A 183 -12.13 9.89 -30.24
C LEU A 183 -11.26 8.99 -29.36
N VAL A 184 -10.06 9.44 -29.01
CA VAL A 184 -9.11 8.66 -28.20
C VAL A 184 -9.69 8.37 -26.81
N GLN A 185 -10.30 9.36 -26.17
CA GLN A 185 -10.97 9.18 -24.89
C GLN A 185 -12.13 8.19 -24.97
N SER A 186 -12.98 8.29 -26.00
CA SER A 186 -14.10 7.39 -26.25
C SER A 186 -13.62 5.93 -26.41
N LEU A 187 -12.55 5.70 -27.17
CA LEU A 187 -11.96 4.37 -27.36
C LEU A 187 -11.34 3.82 -26.07
N ARG A 188 -10.65 4.65 -25.28
CA ARG A 188 -10.09 4.25 -23.96
C ARG A 188 -11.19 3.83 -23.00
N GLU A 189 -12.23 4.64 -22.83
CA GLU A 189 -13.30 4.32 -21.88
C GLU A 189 -14.08 3.08 -22.32
N TRP A 190 -14.32 2.91 -23.62
CA TRP A 190 -14.92 1.69 -24.12
C TRP A 190 -14.06 0.45 -23.82
N LEU A 191 -12.77 0.49 -24.14
CA LEU A 191 -11.86 -0.63 -23.90
C LEU A 191 -11.58 -0.85 -22.40
N TRP A 192 -11.68 0.19 -21.58
CA TRP A 192 -11.63 0.01 -20.13
C TRP A 192 -12.82 -0.79 -19.58
N GLN A 193 -14.00 -0.57 -20.15
CA GLN A 193 -15.23 -1.23 -19.71
C GLN A 193 -15.39 -2.65 -20.29
N GLU A 194 -15.04 -2.84 -21.55
CA GLU A 194 -15.34 -4.06 -22.30
C GLU A 194 -14.09 -4.82 -22.78
N GLY A 195 -12.93 -4.18 -22.84
CA GLY A 195 -11.67 -4.79 -23.29
C GLY A 195 -11.15 -5.82 -22.29
N LEU A 196 -10.36 -6.77 -22.79
CA LEU A 196 -9.82 -7.87 -22.00
C LEU A 196 -8.31 -7.77 -21.91
N LEU A 197 -7.79 -7.98 -20.71
CA LEU A 197 -6.36 -8.26 -20.49
C LEU A 197 -6.14 -9.74 -20.78
N ARG A 198 -5.39 -10.04 -21.86
CA ARG A 198 -4.98 -11.40 -22.20
C ARG A 198 -3.51 -11.58 -21.89
N SER A 199 -3.18 -12.68 -21.22
CA SER A 199 -1.80 -13.06 -20.92
C SER A 199 -1.53 -14.49 -21.40
N THR A 200 -0.39 -14.68 -22.07
CA THR A 200 0.07 -15.98 -22.57
C THR A 200 1.53 -16.19 -22.25
N LEU A 201 1.96 -17.45 -22.24
CA LEU A 201 3.38 -17.78 -22.10
C LEU A 201 4.17 -17.26 -23.31
N VAL A 202 5.32 -16.62 -23.07
CA VAL A 202 6.22 -16.18 -24.15
C VAL A 202 6.73 -17.41 -24.94
N ALA A 203 6.67 -17.33 -26.26
CA ALA A 203 7.13 -18.40 -27.13
C ALA A 203 8.58 -18.81 -26.84
N GLY A 204 8.82 -20.12 -26.75
CA GLY A 204 10.15 -20.69 -26.48
C GLY A 204 10.53 -20.83 -25.00
N LYS A 205 9.69 -20.39 -24.06
CA LYS A 205 9.87 -20.66 -22.63
C LYS A 205 9.32 -22.03 -22.27
N ALA A 206 10.06 -22.78 -21.43
CA ALA A 206 9.62 -24.09 -20.96
C ALA A 206 8.79 -23.96 -19.69
N GLU A 207 7.60 -24.53 -19.66
CA GLU A 207 6.73 -24.55 -18.47
C GLU A 207 7.33 -25.26 -17.26
N THR A 208 8.32 -26.14 -17.51
CA THR A 208 9.06 -26.88 -16.47
C THR A 208 10.16 -26.07 -15.80
N ASP A 209 10.52 -24.91 -16.34
CA ASP A 209 11.46 -23.98 -15.70
C ASP A 209 10.85 -23.45 -14.40
N ALA A 210 11.57 -23.52 -13.30
CA ALA A 210 11.10 -23.14 -11.97
C ALA A 210 10.70 -21.65 -11.88
N GLU A 211 11.38 -20.76 -12.60
CA GLU A 211 11.06 -19.34 -12.63
C GLU A 211 9.82 -19.08 -13.51
N VAL A 212 9.70 -19.78 -14.63
CA VAL A 212 8.54 -19.69 -15.53
C VAL A 212 7.28 -20.25 -14.85
N ALA A 213 7.41 -21.40 -14.18
CA ALA A 213 6.31 -22.08 -13.48
C ALA A 213 5.61 -21.21 -12.41
N LYS A 214 6.30 -20.18 -11.88
CA LYS A 214 5.71 -19.21 -10.94
C LYS A 214 4.55 -18.42 -11.54
N PHE A 215 4.50 -18.32 -12.88
CA PHE A 215 3.47 -17.58 -13.61
C PHE A 215 2.45 -18.50 -14.30
N ARG A 216 2.41 -19.78 -13.96
CA ARG A 216 1.55 -20.78 -14.63
C ARG A 216 0.09 -20.38 -14.71
N ASP A 217 -0.45 -19.73 -13.68
CA ASP A 217 -1.86 -19.29 -13.65
C ASP A 217 -2.18 -18.22 -14.71
N TYR A 218 -1.17 -17.68 -15.37
CA TYR A 218 -1.29 -16.60 -16.37
C TYR A 218 -0.79 -17.04 -17.77
N PHE A 219 -0.54 -18.33 -18.01
CA PHE A 219 -0.14 -18.84 -19.34
C PHE A 219 -1.27 -18.86 -20.34
N ASP A 220 -2.51 -18.95 -19.85
CA ASP A 220 -3.74 -18.80 -20.62
C ASP A 220 -4.75 -18.09 -19.73
N TYR A 221 -4.62 -16.77 -19.67
CA TYR A 221 -5.40 -15.94 -18.77
C TYR A 221 -6.07 -14.80 -19.53
N GLU A 222 -7.36 -14.61 -19.28
CA GLU A 222 -8.14 -13.54 -19.86
C GLU A 222 -9.17 -13.01 -18.85
N GLU A 223 -9.20 -11.69 -18.65
CA GLU A 223 -10.15 -11.04 -17.73
C GLU A 223 -10.45 -9.61 -18.21
N PRO A 224 -11.71 -9.09 -18.02
CA PRO A 224 -12.03 -7.70 -18.33
C PRO A 224 -11.07 -6.74 -17.61
N ILE A 225 -10.39 -5.86 -18.39
CA ILE A 225 -9.29 -5.02 -17.86
C ILE A 225 -9.71 -4.16 -16.68
N GLY A 226 -10.92 -3.58 -16.73
CA GLY A 226 -11.43 -2.73 -15.63
C GLY A 226 -11.84 -3.51 -14.36
N ARG A 227 -11.79 -4.85 -14.39
CA ARG A 227 -12.15 -5.72 -13.25
C ARG A 227 -11.01 -6.59 -12.77
N VAL A 228 -9.84 -6.50 -13.38
CA VAL A 228 -8.65 -7.28 -12.97
C VAL A 228 -8.25 -6.92 -11.53
N PRO A 229 -8.23 -7.88 -10.60
CA PRO A 229 -7.78 -7.63 -9.24
C PRO A 229 -6.32 -7.18 -9.21
N SER A 230 -5.99 -6.25 -8.30
CA SER A 230 -4.67 -5.62 -8.22
C SER A 230 -3.52 -6.62 -8.15
N HIS A 231 -3.64 -7.68 -7.35
CA HIS A 231 -2.60 -8.69 -7.21
C HIS A 231 -2.38 -9.50 -8.51
N ARG A 232 -3.42 -9.72 -9.32
CA ARG A 232 -3.29 -10.39 -10.63
C ARG A 232 -2.66 -9.45 -11.66
N ALA A 233 -3.10 -8.19 -11.69
CA ALA A 233 -2.51 -7.18 -12.56
C ALA A 233 -0.99 -7.06 -12.32
N LEU A 234 -0.56 -6.92 -11.06
CA LEU A 234 0.85 -6.84 -10.70
C LEU A 234 1.62 -8.13 -11.04
N ALA A 235 0.98 -9.30 -10.89
CA ALA A 235 1.60 -10.57 -11.29
C ALA A 235 1.84 -10.65 -12.80
N VAL A 236 0.84 -10.27 -13.62
CA VAL A 236 0.95 -10.22 -15.08
C VAL A 236 2.04 -9.23 -15.52
N PHE A 237 2.06 -8.02 -14.93
CA PHE A 237 3.08 -7.02 -15.25
C PHE A 237 4.48 -7.46 -14.84
N ARG A 238 4.65 -8.15 -13.69
CA ARG A 238 5.92 -8.77 -13.29
C ARG A 238 6.35 -9.85 -14.28
N GLY A 239 5.43 -10.73 -14.69
CA GLY A 239 5.70 -11.77 -15.70
C GLY A 239 6.13 -11.16 -17.03
N ARG A 240 5.47 -10.07 -17.46
CA ARG A 240 5.82 -9.32 -18.66
C ARG A 240 7.20 -8.67 -18.55
N SER A 241 7.50 -8.01 -17.45
CA SER A 241 8.80 -7.34 -17.23
C SER A 241 9.98 -8.31 -17.18
N ARG A 242 9.73 -9.58 -16.80
CA ARG A 242 10.71 -10.66 -16.79
C ARG A 242 10.72 -11.47 -18.08
N GLU A 243 9.98 -11.05 -19.11
CA GLU A 243 9.87 -11.76 -20.40
C GLU A 243 9.38 -13.21 -20.28
N MET A 244 8.56 -13.49 -19.26
CA MET A 244 7.92 -14.80 -19.06
C MET A 244 6.51 -14.82 -19.64
N LEU A 245 5.81 -13.71 -19.61
CA LEU A 245 4.44 -13.54 -20.10
C LEU A 245 4.40 -12.49 -21.22
N ASP A 246 3.61 -12.78 -22.26
CA ASP A 246 3.16 -11.80 -23.25
C ASP A 246 1.76 -11.33 -22.86
N ALA A 247 1.61 -10.05 -22.54
CA ALA A 247 0.35 -9.47 -22.10
C ALA A 247 -0.11 -8.41 -23.11
N LYS A 248 -1.38 -8.54 -23.55
CA LYS A 248 -2.00 -7.69 -24.56
C LYS A 248 -3.39 -7.26 -24.13
N LEU A 249 -3.79 -6.08 -24.61
CA LEU A 249 -5.17 -5.64 -24.58
C LEU A 249 -5.87 -6.16 -25.84
N VAL A 250 -6.93 -6.93 -25.64
CA VAL A 250 -7.73 -7.44 -26.75
C VAL A 250 -9.16 -6.91 -26.69
N GLN A 251 -9.79 -6.80 -27.87
CA GLN A 251 -11.18 -6.38 -27.98
C GLN A 251 -12.11 -7.50 -27.50
N PRO A 252 -13.36 -7.19 -27.07
CA PRO A 252 -14.32 -8.20 -26.57
C PRO A 252 -14.63 -9.30 -27.58
N GLN A 253 -14.50 -8.97 -28.87
CA GLN A 253 -14.67 -9.91 -29.99
C GLN A 253 -13.50 -9.75 -30.95
N GLU A 254 -12.90 -10.86 -31.30
CA GLU A 254 -11.86 -10.89 -32.33
C GLU A 254 -12.47 -10.68 -33.71
N PRO A 255 -11.86 -9.78 -34.51
CA PRO A 255 -12.38 -9.55 -35.87
C PRO A 255 -12.23 -10.81 -36.72
N GLN A 256 -13.29 -11.16 -37.48
CA GLN A 256 -13.18 -12.21 -38.49
C GLN A 256 -12.27 -11.77 -39.65
N PRO A 257 -11.56 -12.68 -40.28
CA PRO A 257 -10.72 -12.35 -41.42
C PRO A 257 -11.49 -11.57 -42.50
N GLY A 258 -10.98 -10.39 -42.84
CA GLY A 258 -11.61 -9.51 -43.86
C GLY A 258 -12.71 -8.59 -43.35
N GLN A 259 -13.12 -8.71 -42.10
CA GLN A 259 -14.09 -7.79 -41.48
C GLN A 259 -13.40 -6.68 -40.65
N PRO A 260 -14.01 -5.49 -40.56
CA PRO A 260 -13.51 -4.44 -39.67
C PRO A 260 -13.67 -4.87 -38.20
N SER A 261 -12.70 -4.47 -37.35
CA SER A 261 -12.77 -4.69 -35.92
C SER A 261 -13.82 -3.75 -35.27
N LEU A 262 -14.23 -4.06 -34.03
CA LEU A 262 -15.14 -3.18 -33.27
C LEU A 262 -14.55 -1.77 -33.09
N ALA A 263 -13.23 -1.66 -32.88
CA ALA A 263 -12.57 -0.37 -32.77
C ALA A 263 -12.63 0.43 -34.08
N GLU A 264 -12.43 -0.23 -35.23
CA GLU A 264 -12.60 0.41 -36.55
C GLU A 264 -14.04 0.89 -36.75
N GLY A 265 -15.04 0.10 -36.34
CA GLY A 265 -16.44 0.49 -36.35
C GLY A 265 -16.74 1.72 -35.48
N ARG A 266 -16.16 1.80 -34.29
CA ARG A 266 -16.31 2.96 -33.41
C ARG A 266 -15.62 4.22 -33.95
N ILE A 267 -14.48 4.08 -34.60
CA ILE A 267 -13.82 5.21 -35.30
C ILE A 267 -14.75 5.71 -36.42
N ALA A 268 -15.25 4.80 -37.25
CA ALA A 268 -16.16 5.16 -38.34
C ALA A 268 -17.43 5.87 -37.82
N LEU A 269 -18.02 5.38 -36.75
CA LEU A 269 -19.19 6.00 -36.08
C LEU A 269 -18.86 7.41 -35.55
N HIS A 270 -17.73 7.59 -34.92
CA HIS A 270 -17.29 8.90 -34.43
C HIS A 270 -17.09 9.91 -35.54
N LEU A 271 -16.59 9.44 -36.70
CA LEU A 271 -16.40 10.28 -37.88
C LEU A 271 -17.70 10.53 -38.66
N GLY A 272 -18.81 9.90 -38.28
CA GLY A 272 -20.06 9.96 -39.02
C GLY A 272 -19.98 9.33 -40.41
N TRP A 273 -19.03 8.42 -40.62
CA TRP A 273 -18.78 7.77 -41.91
C TRP A 273 -19.24 6.31 -41.90
N SER A 274 -19.83 5.87 -43.04
CA SER A 274 -20.11 4.48 -43.28
C SER A 274 -19.82 4.12 -44.73
N HIS A 275 -19.40 2.88 -44.95
CA HIS A 275 -19.15 2.35 -46.29
C HIS A 275 -20.46 2.15 -47.01
N GLN A 276 -20.68 2.88 -48.12
CA GLN A 276 -21.92 2.84 -48.96
C GLN A 276 -21.65 2.40 -50.40
N GLY A 277 -20.47 1.88 -50.69
CA GLY A 277 -20.05 1.46 -52.01
C GLY A 277 -19.68 2.61 -52.95
N ARG A 278 -19.38 3.81 -52.39
CA ARG A 278 -18.87 4.97 -53.14
C ARG A 278 -17.41 4.75 -53.54
N LYS A 279 -16.93 5.42 -54.53
CA LYS A 279 -15.58 5.20 -55.07
C LYS A 279 -14.45 5.39 -54.08
N SER A 280 -14.56 6.34 -53.13
CA SER A 280 -13.56 6.60 -52.11
C SER A 280 -13.75 5.77 -50.82
N ASP A 281 -14.82 5.02 -50.69
CA ASP A 281 -15.13 4.28 -49.45
C ASP A 281 -14.10 3.20 -49.13
N ASP A 282 -13.50 2.54 -50.11
CA ASP A 282 -12.44 1.55 -49.86
C ASP A 282 -11.12 2.22 -49.34
N LEU A 283 -10.79 3.43 -49.84
CA LEU A 283 -9.69 4.23 -49.33
C LEU A 283 -9.96 4.65 -47.88
N LEU A 284 -11.16 5.18 -47.62
CA LEU A 284 -11.52 5.66 -46.27
C LEU A 284 -11.56 4.50 -45.28
N ARG A 285 -12.03 3.32 -45.69
CA ARG A 285 -11.95 2.09 -44.87
C ARG A 285 -10.50 1.72 -44.52
N LYS A 286 -9.57 1.81 -45.48
CA LYS A 286 -8.13 1.62 -45.25
C LYS A 286 -7.58 2.67 -44.29
N CYS A 287 -8.00 3.94 -44.41
CA CYS A 287 -7.58 4.99 -43.48
C CYS A 287 -8.06 4.72 -42.05
N VAL A 288 -9.30 4.30 -41.84
CA VAL A 288 -9.87 3.92 -40.55
C VAL A 288 -9.12 2.73 -39.94
N ALA A 289 -8.88 1.68 -40.74
CA ALA A 289 -8.12 0.51 -40.31
C ALA A 289 -6.69 0.88 -39.93
N TRP A 290 -6.03 1.74 -40.69
CA TRP A 290 -4.68 2.22 -40.42
C TRP A 290 -4.62 3.08 -39.15
N THR A 291 -5.62 3.91 -38.91
CA THR A 291 -5.76 4.72 -37.71
C THR A 291 -5.80 3.82 -36.47
N TRP A 292 -6.58 2.78 -36.48
CA TRP A 292 -6.61 1.83 -35.36
C TRP A 292 -5.33 1.01 -35.27
N ARG A 293 -5.02 0.25 -36.31
CA ARG A 293 -3.96 -0.80 -36.24
C ARG A 293 -2.56 -0.24 -36.09
N VAL A 294 -2.30 0.95 -36.65
CA VAL A 294 -0.93 1.52 -36.72
C VAL A 294 -0.76 2.68 -35.74
N LYS A 295 -1.78 3.51 -35.55
CA LYS A 295 -1.65 4.71 -34.73
C LYS A 295 -2.18 4.54 -33.28
N LEU A 296 -3.36 3.97 -33.11
CA LEU A 296 -4.07 4.01 -31.81
C LEU A 296 -3.92 2.75 -30.97
N SER A 297 -3.91 1.55 -31.56
CA SER A 297 -3.98 0.30 -30.77
C SER A 297 -2.92 0.21 -29.69
N LEU A 298 -1.65 0.45 -30.02
CA LEU A 298 -0.54 0.38 -29.07
C LEU A 298 -0.54 1.54 -28.08
N SER A 299 -0.97 2.74 -28.49
CA SER A 299 -1.03 3.88 -27.58
C SER A 299 -2.14 3.71 -26.55
N VAL A 300 -3.31 3.25 -26.98
CA VAL A 300 -4.44 2.96 -26.09
C VAL A 300 -4.13 1.79 -25.15
N GLU A 301 -3.49 0.73 -25.64
CA GLU A 301 -3.01 -0.37 -24.78
C GLU A 301 -2.06 0.15 -23.70
N ARG A 302 -1.06 0.93 -24.07
CA ARG A 302 -0.12 1.53 -23.12
C ARG A 302 -0.82 2.39 -22.07
N ASP A 303 -1.75 3.24 -22.51
CA ASP A 303 -2.48 4.14 -21.62
C ASP A 303 -3.35 3.35 -20.62
N LEU A 304 -4.04 2.31 -21.09
CA LEU A 304 -4.87 1.46 -20.23
C LEU A 304 -4.06 0.55 -19.33
N PHE A 305 -2.90 0.06 -19.77
CA PHE A 305 -1.97 -0.67 -18.92
C PHE A 305 -1.36 0.22 -17.84
N THR A 306 -1.08 1.49 -18.16
CA THR A 306 -0.64 2.46 -17.16
C THR A 306 -1.73 2.70 -16.13
N ARG A 307 -2.97 2.94 -16.56
CA ARG A 307 -4.14 3.11 -15.67
C ARG A 307 -4.34 1.90 -14.76
N LEU A 308 -4.30 0.69 -15.30
CA LEU A 308 -4.42 -0.55 -14.53
C LEU A 308 -3.27 -0.71 -13.53
N ARG A 309 -2.05 -0.41 -13.94
CA ARG A 309 -0.87 -0.49 -13.09
C ARG A 309 -0.95 0.49 -11.94
N GLU A 310 -1.24 1.75 -12.19
CA GLU A 310 -1.36 2.79 -11.16
C GLU A 310 -2.44 2.44 -10.13
N ALA A 311 -3.60 1.96 -10.59
CA ALA A 311 -4.68 1.50 -9.71
C ALA A 311 -4.24 0.29 -8.87
N ALA A 312 -3.54 -0.67 -9.46
CA ALA A 312 -3.06 -1.87 -8.77
C ALA A 312 -1.96 -1.54 -7.76
N GLU A 313 -1.03 -0.64 -8.11
CA GLU A 313 0.03 -0.16 -7.23
C GLU A 313 -0.54 0.59 -6.02
N ALA A 314 -1.53 1.46 -6.23
CA ALA A 314 -2.20 2.20 -5.14
C ALA A 314 -2.82 1.24 -4.10
N VAL A 315 -3.50 0.19 -4.55
CA VAL A 315 -4.07 -0.84 -3.67
C VAL A 315 -2.96 -1.60 -2.93
N ALA A 316 -1.90 -2.01 -3.61
CA ALA A 316 -0.79 -2.75 -2.99
C ALA A 316 -0.05 -1.91 -1.94
N ILE A 317 0.18 -0.63 -2.21
CA ILE A 317 0.80 0.32 -1.27
C ILE A 317 -0.10 0.53 -0.04
N LYS A 318 -1.42 0.68 -0.26
CA LYS A 318 -2.38 0.80 0.83
C LYS A 318 -2.37 -0.44 1.72
N VAL A 319 -2.39 -1.64 1.13
CA VAL A 319 -2.29 -2.92 1.86
C VAL A 319 -1.03 -2.98 2.72
N PHE A 320 0.11 -2.57 2.19
CA PHE A 320 1.35 -2.50 2.96
C PHE A 320 1.23 -1.50 4.12
N GLY A 321 0.70 -0.31 3.86
CA GLY A 321 0.48 0.71 4.89
C GLY A 321 -0.41 0.22 6.03
N ASP A 322 -1.50 -0.46 5.71
CA ASP A 322 -2.43 -1.01 6.70
C ASP A 322 -1.76 -2.12 7.55
N ASN A 323 -1.03 -3.04 6.92
CA ASN A 323 -0.28 -4.09 7.64
C ASN A 323 0.84 -3.50 8.51
N LEU A 324 1.53 -2.48 8.03
CA LEU A 324 2.54 -1.76 8.81
C LEU A 324 1.92 -1.06 10.01
N ARG A 325 0.77 -0.40 9.85
CA ARG A 325 0.02 0.23 10.94
C ARG A 325 -0.32 -0.78 12.04
N ASP A 326 -0.84 -1.95 11.64
CA ASP A 326 -1.19 -3.00 12.59
C ASP A 326 0.02 -3.50 13.38
N LEU A 327 1.18 -3.65 12.74
CA LEU A 327 2.41 -4.05 13.42
C LEU A 327 2.93 -2.97 14.38
N LEU A 328 2.90 -1.70 13.96
CA LEU A 328 3.34 -0.57 14.77
C LEU A 328 2.45 -0.36 16.00
N LEU A 329 1.15 -0.60 15.84
CA LEU A 329 0.15 -0.45 16.89
C LEU A 329 -0.18 -1.77 17.61
N ALA A 330 0.64 -2.81 17.44
CA ALA A 330 0.50 -4.05 18.18
C ALA A 330 0.69 -3.82 19.68
N ALA A 331 0.06 -4.69 20.49
CA ALA A 331 0.08 -4.60 21.96
C ALA A 331 1.50 -4.65 22.52
N PRO A 332 1.97 -3.64 23.28
CA PRO A 332 3.26 -3.69 23.93
C PRO A 332 3.18 -4.54 25.19
N ALA A 333 4.18 -5.40 25.43
CA ALA A 333 4.31 -6.11 26.69
C ALA A 333 4.67 -5.19 27.86
N GLY A 334 5.16 -3.98 27.56
CA GLY A 334 5.53 -2.99 28.55
C GLY A 334 6.88 -3.25 29.22
N PRO A 335 7.16 -2.58 30.36
CA PRO A 335 8.46 -2.58 31.04
C PRO A 335 8.68 -3.90 31.80
N ARG A 336 9.01 -4.98 31.09
CA ARG A 336 9.31 -6.30 31.61
C ARG A 336 10.71 -6.74 31.20
N ALA A 337 11.37 -7.57 31.98
CA ALA A 337 12.62 -8.19 31.57
C ALA A 337 12.35 -9.28 30.51
N VAL A 338 13.00 -9.18 29.37
CA VAL A 338 12.73 -10.04 28.21
C VAL A 338 14.02 -10.71 27.73
N MET A 339 13.92 -12.02 27.45
CA MET A 339 14.93 -12.78 26.74
C MET A 339 14.51 -12.90 25.25
N GLY A 340 15.28 -12.31 24.34
CA GLY A 340 15.05 -12.43 22.90
C GLY A 340 15.85 -13.60 22.32
N LEU A 341 15.17 -14.44 21.55
CA LEU A 341 15.76 -15.56 20.81
C LEU A 341 15.64 -15.30 19.32
N ASP A 342 16.77 -15.20 18.65
CA ASP A 342 16.84 -15.12 17.18
C ASP A 342 17.18 -16.52 16.65
N PRO A 343 16.21 -17.26 16.05
CA PRO A 343 16.37 -18.64 15.66
C PRO A 343 17.43 -18.86 14.58
N GLY A 344 18.19 -19.95 14.70
CA GLY A 344 19.15 -20.33 13.68
C GLY A 344 19.59 -21.79 13.83
N ILE A 345 19.49 -22.59 12.75
CA ILE A 345 19.85 -24.01 12.78
C ILE A 345 21.38 -24.17 12.86
N ARG A 346 22.10 -23.73 11.82
CA ARG A 346 23.56 -23.92 11.72
C ARG A 346 24.37 -22.93 12.55
N THR A 347 23.89 -21.68 12.59
CA THR A 347 24.58 -20.57 13.25
C THR A 347 24.29 -20.49 14.75
N GLY A 348 23.45 -21.37 15.27
CA GLY A 348 22.95 -21.36 16.64
C GLY A 348 21.84 -20.34 16.86
N VAL A 349 21.15 -20.50 17.98
CA VAL A 349 20.14 -19.54 18.47
C VAL A 349 20.87 -18.41 19.21
N LYS A 350 20.72 -17.19 18.72
CA LYS A 350 21.30 -16.00 19.35
C LYS A 350 20.36 -15.52 20.44
N VAL A 351 20.95 -15.19 21.58
CA VAL A 351 20.22 -14.87 22.81
C VAL A 351 20.64 -13.50 23.31
N ALA A 352 19.66 -12.68 23.64
CA ALA A 352 19.88 -11.42 24.32
C ALA A 352 18.88 -11.22 25.46
N VAL A 353 19.37 -10.79 26.61
CA VAL A 353 18.51 -10.46 27.75
C VAL A 353 18.51 -8.94 27.94
N VAL A 354 17.31 -8.34 27.94
CA VAL A 354 17.12 -6.92 28.22
C VAL A 354 16.34 -6.73 29.51
N ASP A 355 16.66 -5.66 30.25
CA ASP A 355 15.91 -5.28 31.45
C ASP A 355 14.56 -4.60 31.11
N HIS A 356 13.83 -4.19 32.13
CA HIS A 356 12.53 -3.50 32.00
C HIS A 356 12.61 -2.15 31.25
N THR A 357 13.81 -1.59 31.06
CA THR A 357 14.03 -0.35 30.30
C THR A 357 14.48 -0.61 28.85
N GLY A 358 14.67 -1.85 28.46
CA GLY A 358 15.23 -2.25 27.17
C GLY A 358 16.77 -2.20 27.11
N LYS A 359 17.45 -1.98 28.25
CA LYS A 359 18.91 -2.01 28.33
C LYS A 359 19.40 -3.45 28.22
N LEU A 360 20.38 -3.67 27.34
CA LEU A 360 21.03 -4.95 27.19
C LEU A 360 21.80 -5.33 28.45
N LEU A 361 21.51 -6.52 29.01
CA LEU A 361 22.18 -7.07 30.19
C LEU A 361 23.23 -8.11 29.82
N GLU A 362 22.86 -9.09 28.98
CA GLU A 362 23.76 -10.20 28.63
C GLU A 362 23.37 -10.80 27.27
N THR A 363 24.34 -11.35 26.56
CA THR A 363 24.14 -12.06 25.30
C THR A 363 24.88 -13.38 25.28
N THR A 364 24.36 -14.37 24.57
CA THR A 364 25.00 -15.64 24.29
C THR A 364 24.52 -16.25 23.00
N THR A 365 25.15 -17.34 22.57
CA THR A 365 24.67 -18.16 21.48
C THR A 365 24.62 -19.63 21.94
N VAL A 366 23.48 -20.27 21.78
CA VAL A 366 23.30 -21.68 22.12
C VAL A 366 23.11 -22.52 20.86
N PHE A 367 23.48 -23.79 20.89
CA PHE A 367 23.52 -24.63 19.70
C PHE A 367 22.70 -25.91 19.89
N PRO A 368 21.38 -25.82 20.08
CA PRO A 368 20.51 -26.98 20.31
C PRO A 368 20.38 -27.90 19.09
N HIS A 369 20.65 -27.38 17.88
CA HIS A 369 20.45 -28.07 16.61
C HIS A 369 21.75 -28.60 16.00
N GLU A 370 21.64 -29.27 14.84
CA GLU A 370 22.81 -29.71 14.08
C GLU A 370 23.72 -28.53 13.71
N PRO A 371 25.05 -28.71 13.74
CA PRO A 371 25.77 -29.97 13.95
C PRO A 371 26.07 -30.32 15.41
N ARG A 372 25.92 -29.37 16.36
CA ARG A 372 26.32 -29.58 17.77
C ARG A 372 25.34 -30.39 18.60
N ARG A 373 24.04 -30.28 18.35
CA ARG A 373 22.94 -30.96 19.06
C ARG A 373 22.99 -30.87 20.59
N ASP A 374 23.46 -29.72 21.12
CA ASP A 374 23.55 -29.47 22.56
C ASP A 374 22.21 -28.93 23.09
N TRP A 375 21.20 -29.80 23.15
CA TRP A 375 19.86 -29.41 23.63
C TRP A 375 19.86 -29.16 25.14
N GLU A 376 20.37 -30.11 25.95
CA GLU A 376 20.36 -29.98 27.39
C GLU A 376 21.22 -28.83 27.90
N GLY A 377 22.41 -28.63 27.37
CA GLY A 377 23.26 -27.51 27.69
C GLY A 377 22.61 -26.17 27.33
N SER A 378 21.92 -26.12 26.20
CA SER A 378 21.14 -24.94 25.80
C SER A 378 19.99 -24.62 26.76
N VAL A 379 19.20 -25.64 27.15
CA VAL A 379 18.11 -25.48 28.14
C VAL A 379 18.63 -24.98 29.48
N HIS A 380 19.73 -25.56 29.99
CA HIS A 380 20.34 -25.13 31.26
C HIS A 380 20.88 -23.71 31.20
N THR A 381 21.55 -23.34 30.11
CA THR A 381 22.08 -22.00 29.92
C THR A 381 20.97 -20.96 29.91
N LEU A 382 19.90 -21.20 29.15
CA LEU A 382 18.78 -20.26 29.07
C LEU A 382 18.00 -20.16 30.37
N ALA A 383 17.79 -21.28 31.08
CA ALA A 383 17.12 -21.28 32.38
C ALA A 383 17.93 -20.52 33.43
N ALA A 384 19.27 -20.69 33.42
CA ALA A 384 20.17 -19.94 34.32
C ALA A 384 20.15 -18.44 34.05
N LEU A 385 20.16 -18.04 32.77
CA LEU A 385 20.05 -16.61 32.38
C LEU A 385 18.70 -16.02 32.81
N ALA A 386 17.61 -16.79 32.63
CA ALA A 386 16.28 -16.34 33.01
C ALA A 386 16.16 -16.12 34.53
N LEU A 387 16.75 -17.00 35.33
CA LEU A 387 16.81 -16.85 36.80
C LEU A 387 17.70 -15.68 37.21
N LYS A 388 18.91 -15.60 36.63
CA LYS A 388 19.90 -14.55 36.97
C LYS A 388 19.36 -13.14 36.78
N HIS A 389 18.60 -12.92 35.69
CA HIS A 389 18.12 -11.60 35.31
C HIS A 389 16.62 -11.37 35.57
N GLY A 390 15.94 -12.30 36.21
CA GLY A 390 14.51 -12.16 36.51
C GLY A 390 13.66 -12.03 35.26
N VAL A 391 13.97 -12.80 34.22
CA VAL A 391 13.23 -12.76 32.94
C VAL A 391 11.79 -13.18 33.14
N GLU A 392 10.85 -12.39 32.60
CA GLU A 392 9.43 -12.63 32.67
C GLU A 392 8.87 -13.21 31.36
N LEU A 393 9.47 -12.81 30.22
CA LEU A 393 9.03 -13.19 28.88
C LEU A 393 10.20 -13.68 28.04
N ILE A 394 9.95 -14.72 27.24
CA ILE A 394 10.85 -15.19 26.19
C ILE A 394 10.23 -14.82 24.84
N ALA A 395 10.85 -13.91 24.11
CA ALA A 395 10.48 -13.50 22.77
C ALA A 395 11.22 -14.34 21.72
N ILE A 396 10.52 -15.00 20.83
CA ILE A 396 11.08 -15.87 19.79
C ILE A 396 10.78 -15.26 18.43
N GLY A 397 11.80 -15.00 17.60
CA GLY A 397 11.59 -14.59 16.22
C GLY A 397 10.90 -15.68 15.39
N ASN A 398 10.00 -15.28 14.48
CA ASN A 398 9.24 -16.22 13.65
C ASN A 398 9.97 -16.66 12.36
N GLY A 399 11.31 -16.60 12.35
CA GLY A 399 12.14 -17.03 11.23
C GLY A 399 12.36 -18.54 11.15
N THR A 400 13.35 -18.92 10.35
CA THR A 400 13.74 -20.34 10.20
C THR A 400 14.15 -20.93 11.55
N ALA A 401 13.65 -22.10 11.90
CA ALA A 401 13.82 -22.78 13.19
C ALA A 401 13.08 -22.16 14.38
N SER A 402 12.09 -21.31 14.14
CA SER A 402 11.28 -20.72 15.22
C SER A 402 10.56 -21.76 16.08
N ARG A 403 10.15 -22.87 15.50
CA ARG A 403 9.47 -23.96 16.20
C ARG A 403 10.36 -24.76 17.11
N GLU A 404 11.50 -25.13 16.56
CA GLU A 404 12.51 -25.86 17.35
C GLU A 404 12.95 -24.96 18.52
N THR A 405 13.04 -23.65 18.27
CA THR A 405 13.35 -22.68 19.34
C THR A 405 12.16 -22.49 20.29
N ASP A 406 10.94 -22.60 19.83
CA ASP A 406 9.73 -22.56 20.66
C ASP A 406 9.64 -23.80 21.59
N LYS A 407 10.01 -24.98 21.09
CA LYS A 407 10.18 -26.19 21.93
C LYS A 407 11.28 -26.00 22.97
N LEU A 408 12.43 -25.50 22.54
CA LEU A 408 13.54 -25.19 23.44
C LEU A 408 13.07 -24.29 24.58
N ALA A 409 12.33 -23.20 24.25
CA ALA A 409 11.77 -22.29 25.24
C ALA A 409 10.77 -22.96 26.18
N ALA A 410 9.95 -23.90 25.68
CA ALA A 410 9.03 -24.69 26.51
C ALA A 410 9.78 -25.54 27.56
N ASP A 411 10.88 -26.20 27.15
CA ASP A 411 11.71 -26.98 28.06
C ASP A 411 12.49 -26.09 29.04
N VAL A 412 12.91 -24.91 28.62
CA VAL A 412 13.49 -23.88 29.52
C VAL A 412 12.48 -23.50 30.61
N ILE A 413 11.23 -23.24 30.24
CA ILE A 413 10.16 -22.87 31.18
C ILE A 413 9.92 -24.01 32.20
N LYS A 414 9.89 -25.28 31.76
CA LYS A 414 9.74 -26.44 32.65
C LYS A 414 10.89 -26.54 33.65
N LEU A 415 12.14 -26.35 33.19
CA LEU A 415 13.31 -26.39 34.07
C LEU A 415 13.31 -25.20 35.03
N TRP A 416 13.01 -24.01 34.55
CA TRP A 416 12.90 -22.77 35.33
C TRP A 416 11.85 -22.94 36.46
N GLN A 417 10.66 -23.47 36.17
CA GLN A 417 9.59 -23.72 37.15
C GLN A 417 10.06 -24.67 38.26
N LYS A 418 10.74 -25.77 37.90
CA LYS A 418 11.29 -26.71 38.86
C LYS A 418 12.33 -26.05 39.80
N THR A 419 13.21 -25.23 39.23
CA THR A 419 14.28 -24.56 39.99
C THR A 419 13.74 -23.40 40.82
N ALA A 420 12.81 -22.60 40.30
CA ALA A 420 12.17 -21.52 41.06
C ALA A 420 11.36 -21.98 42.26
N GLN A 421 10.66 -23.13 42.15
CA GLN A 421 9.92 -23.73 43.24
C GLN A 421 10.84 -24.20 44.40
N THR A 422 12.07 -24.60 44.09
CA THR A 422 13.04 -25.02 45.12
C THR A 422 13.76 -23.87 45.83
N GLN A 423 13.85 -22.69 45.18
CA GLN A 423 14.62 -21.56 45.69
C GLN A 423 13.81 -20.46 46.40
N ALA A 424 12.51 -20.36 46.14
CA ALA A 424 11.70 -19.27 46.69
C ALA A 424 10.31 -19.74 47.15
N GLY A 425 10.02 -19.54 48.44
CA GLY A 425 8.68 -19.59 48.99
C GLY A 425 7.75 -18.42 48.59
N GLN A 426 8.04 -17.73 47.49
CA GLN A 426 7.23 -16.64 46.91
C GLN A 426 6.90 -16.95 45.47
N ALA A 427 5.61 -16.87 45.15
CA ALA A 427 5.10 -16.99 43.79
C ALA A 427 5.71 -15.89 42.88
N SER A 428 6.82 -16.21 42.21
CA SER A 428 7.36 -15.45 41.12
C SER A 428 6.39 -15.50 39.95
N GLN A 429 6.18 -14.41 39.25
CA GLN A 429 5.39 -14.37 38.02
C GLN A 429 5.87 -15.51 37.09
N ALA A 430 4.92 -16.25 36.48
CA ALA A 430 5.28 -17.36 35.62
C ALA A 430 6.01 -16.87 34.36
N LEU A 431 7.17 -17.45 34.09
CA LEU A 431 7.91 -17.24 32.85
C LEU A 431 7.04 -17.69 31.66
N GLN A 432 6.85 -16.83 30.67
CA GLN A 432 6.02 -17.09 29.49
C GLN A 432 6.85 -16.94 28.21
N LYS A 433 6.45 -17.63 27.15
CA LYS A 433 7.05 -17.52 25.82
C LYS A 433 6.06 -16.98 24.81
N ILE A 434 6.54 -16.27 23.82
CA ILE A 434 5.74 -15.74 22.71
C ILE A 434 6.58 -15.68 21.43
N VAL A 435 5.98 -16.11 20.32
CA VAL A 435 6.57 -15.94 18.99
C VAL A 435 6.13 -14.59 18.43
N ILE A 436 7.07 -13.81 17.97
CA ILE A 436 6.84 -12.47 17.41
C ILE A 436 7.45 -12.35 16.01
N SER A 437 6.94 -11.40 15.23
CA SER A 437 7.49 -11.09 13.93
C SER A 437 8.92 -10.55 14.03
N GLU A 438 9.87 -11.19 13.36
CA GLU A 438 11.25 -10.71 13.21
C GLU A 438 11.46 -9.85 11.93
N ALA A 439 10.36 -9.49 11.25
CA ALA A 439 10.41 -8.72 10.01
C ALA A 439 11.32 -7.48 10.14
N GLY A 440 12.29 -7.34 9.25
CA GLY A 440 13.26 -6.25 9.27
C GLY A 440 14.37 -6.33 10.34
N ALA A 441 14.39 -7.34 11.24
CA ALA A 441 15.43 -7.44 12.28
C ALA A 441 16.83 -7.58 11.70
N SER A 442 16.99 -8.30 10.60
CA SER A 442 18.27 -8.43 9.88
C SER A 442 18.74 -7.10 9.28
N VAL A 443 17.80 -6.29 8.80
CA VAL A 443 18.11 -4.95 8.25
C VAL A 443 18.54 -4.02 9.37
N TYR A 444 17.84 -4.04 10.51
CA TYR A 444 18.24 -3.29 11.69
C TYR A 444 19.65 -3.69 12.14
N SER A 445 19.94 -4.98 12.32
CA SER A 445 21.22 -5.45 12.85
C SER A 445 22.42 -5.01 12.00
N ALA A 446 22.26 -4.90 10.69
CA ALA A 446 23.27 -4.44 9.75
C ALA A 446 23.29 -2.91 9.57
N SER A 447 22.37 -2.17 10.19
CA SER A 447 22.26 -0.72 10.02
C SER A 447 23.36 0.06 10.75
N GLU A 448 23.67 1.25 10.25
CA GLU A 448 24.56 2.20 10.93
C GLU A 448 24.02 2.58 12.32
N PHE A 449 22.70 2.76 12.43
CA PHE A 449 22.06 3.07 13.70
C PHE A 449 22.31 1.97 14.76
N ALA A 450 22.12 0.70 14.40
CA ALA A 450 22.37 -0.42 15.31
C ALA A 450 23.85 -0.52 15.70
N SER A 451 24.78 -0.17 14.80
CA SER A 451 26.22 -0.11 15.09
C SER A 451 26.58 0.99 16.10
N GLN A 452 25.87 2.12 16.03
CA GLN A 452 26.04 3.22 16.99
C GLN A 452 25.37 2.92 18.35
N GLU A 453 24.21 2.24 18.32
CA GLU A 453 23.44 1.89 19.53
C GLU A 453 24.09 0.74 20.31
N LEU A 454 24.69 -0.21 19.62
CA LEU A 454 25.29 -1.43 20.17
C LEU A 454 26.70 -1.64 19.60
N PRO A 455 27.66 -0.75 19.86
CA PRO A 455 28.98 -0.76 19.23
C PRO A 455 29.82 -1.99 19.60
N GLU A 456 29.67 -2.48 20.84
CA GLU A 456 30.41 -3.63 21.36
C GLU A 456 29.80 -4.99 20.93
N LEU A 457 28.63 -4.99 20.26
CA LEU A 457 27.91 -6.20 19.96
C LEU A 457 28.11 -6.65 18.52
N ASP A 458 28.41 -7.93 18.34
CA ASP A 458 28.43 -8.54 17.01
C ASP A 458 27.09 -8.39 16.27
N VAL A 459 27.17 -8.15 14.97
CA VAL A 459 26.00 -7.95 14.10
C VAL A 459 24.96 -9.07 14.26
N SER A 460 25.42 -10.33 14.41
CA SER A 460 24.52 -11.49 14.54
C SER A 460 23.70 -11.49 15.83
N LEU A 461 24.16 -10.82 16.89
CA LEU A 461 23.47 -10.75 18.18
C LEU A 461 22.51 -9.56 18.29
N ARG A 462 22.69 -8.53 17.46
CA ARG A 462 21.82 -7.34 17.47
C ARG A 462 20.36 -7.67 17.11
N GLY A 463 20.15 -8.71 16.28
CA GLY A 463 18.83 -9.22 15.95
C GLY A 463 18.06 -9.70 17.18
N ALA A 464 18.70 -10.46 18.05
CA ALA A 464 18.09 -10.95 19.29
C ALA A 464 17.74 -9.81 20.26
N VAL A 465 18.57 -8.75 20.34
CA VAL A 465 18.25 -7.53 21.12
C VAL A 465 17.00 -6.85 20.56
N SER A 466 16.92 -6.69 19.24
CA SER A 466 15.77 -6.10 18.58
C SER A 466 14.49 -6.92 18.82
N ILE A 467 14.56 -8.25 18.74
CA ILE A 467 13.44 -9.16 19.03
C ILE A 467 12.93 -8.94 20.48
N ALA A 468 13.83 -8.87 21.47
CA ALA A 468 13.46 -8.63 22.85
C ALA A 468 12.78 -7.26 23.05
N ARG A 469 13.38 -6.19 22.54
CA ARG A 469 12.85 -4.82 22.65
C ARG A 469 11.54 -4.63 21.90
N ARG A 470 11.38 -5.31 20.76
CA ARG A 470 10.14 -5.28 19.95
C ARG A 470 8.95 -5.85 20.71
N LEU A 471 9.18 -6.85 21.58
CA LEU A 471 8.12 -7.35 22.44
C LEU A 471 7.75 -6.31 23.52
N GLN A 472 8.71 -5.59 24.07
CA GLN A 472 8.44 -4.55 25.05
C GLN A 472 7.62 -3.40 24.43
N ASP A 473 8.04 -2.88 23.28
CA ASP A 473 7.33 -1.84 22.53
C ASP A 473 7.60 -1.97 21.01
N PRO A 474 6.64 -2.54 20.26
CA PRO A 474 6.78 -2.71 18.81
C PRO A 474 7.03 -1.40 18.07
N LEU A 475 6.31 -0.33 18.41
CA LEU A 475 6.44 0.97 17.76
C LEU A 475 7.84 1.56 17.96
N ALA A 476 8.31 1.60 19.20
CA ALA A 476 9.60 2.19 19.55
C ALA A 476 10.78 1.48 18.85
N GLU A 477 10.65 0.19 18.60
CA GLU A 477 11.71 -0.58 17.94
C GLU A 477 11.59 -0.55 16.41
N LEU A 478 10.38 -0.71 15.87
CA LEU A 478 10.17 -0.77 14.41
C LEU A 478 10.47 0.55 13.70
N VAL A 479 10.32 1.69 14.36
CA VAL A 479 10.66 3.00 13.77
C VAL A 479 12.16 3.17 13.46
N LYS A 480 13.03 2.32 14.03
CA LYS A 480 14.48 2.29 13.75
C LYS A 480 14.79 1.68 12.38
N ILE A 481 13.83 1.03 11.74
CA ILE A 481 13.95 0.32 10.47
C ILE A 481 13.29 1.15 9.37
N ASP A 482 13.89 1.18 8.18
CA ASP A 482 13.21 1.74 7.00
C ASP A 482 11.90 0.98 6.77
N PRO A 483 10.73 1.64 6.76
CA PRO A 483 9.43 0.99 6.69
C PRO A 483 9.28 0.00 5.54
N LYS A 484 9.86 0.31 4.36
CA LYS A 484 9.82 -0.61 3.21
C LYS A 484 10.59 -1.92 3.44
N SER A 485 11.54 -1.94 4.38
CA SER A 485 12.35 -3.11 4.70
C SER A 485 11.69 -4.03 5.73
N ILE A 486 10.56 -3.64 6.32
CA ILE A 486 9.78 -4.47 7.24
C ILE A 486 9.13 -5.65 6.50
N GLY A 487 8.80 -5.48 5.21
CA GLY A 487 8.47 -6.63 4.35
C GLY A 487 7.09 -7.24 4.54
N VAL A 488 6.11 -6.46 5.00
CA VAL A 488 4.71 -6.91 5.19
C VAL A 488 3.79 -6.54 4.01
N GLY A 489 4.37 -6.11 2.89
CA GLY A 489 3.65 -5.79 1.66
C GLY A 489 3.65 -6.93 0.66
N GLN A 490 2.66 -6.89 -0.24
CA GLN A 490 2.64 -7.72 -1.44
C GLN A 490 3.21 -6.91 -2.61
N TYR A 491 4.04 -7.53 -3.45
CA TYR A 491 4.63 -6.88 -4.64
C TYR A 491 5.39 -5.58 -4.35
N GLN A 492 5.94 -5.41 -3.16
CA GLN A 492 6.60 -4.16 -2.74
C GLN A 492 7.73 -3.68 -3.66
N HIS A 493 8.34 -4.59 -4.43
CA HIS A 493 9.40 -4.26 -5.40
C HIS A 493 8.87 -3.92 -6.79
N ASP A 494 7.56 -4.12 -7.05
CA ASP A 494 6.94 -3.91 -8.35
C ASP A 494 6.08 -2.65 -8.40
N VAL A 495 5.96 -1.93 -7.28
CA VAL A 495 5.20 -0.68 -7.16
C VAL A 495 6.10 0.55 -7.27
N ASN A 496 5.51 1.72 -7.49
CA ASN A 496 6.23 2.99 -7.47
C ASN A 496 6.90 3.21 -6.11
N GLN A 497 8.24 3.23 -6.10
CA GLN A 497 9.02 3.32 -4.86
C GLN A 497 8.89 4.67 -4.15
N SER A 498 8.69 5.76 -4.90
CA SER A 498 8.51 7.10 -4.33
C SER A 498 7.17 7.21 -3.58
N ASP A 499 6.11 6.68 -4.19
CA ASP A 499 4.78 6.64 -3.57
C ASP A 499 4.76 5.70 -2.35
N LEU A 500 5.43 4.55 -2.45
CA LEU A 500 5.59 3.62 -1.34
C LEU A 500 6.27 4.28 -0.14
N VAL A 501 7.43 4.92 -0.34
CA VAL A 501 8.18 5.60 0.72
C VAL A 501 7.34 6.70 1.37
N ARG A 502 6.65 7.52 0.56
CA ARG A 502 5.79 8.59 1.05
C ARG A 502 4.66 8.06 1.91
N GLN A 503 3.93 7.07 1.41
CA GLN A 503 2.77 6.49 2.10
C GLN A 503 3.16 5.79 3.40
N LEU A 504 4.22 4.98 3.38
CA LEU A 504 4.71 4.31 4.58
C LEU A 504 5.25 5.31 5.61
N GLY A 505 5.91 6.37 5.15
CA GLY A 505 6.36 7.48 6.01
C GLY A 505 5.20 8.14 6.74
N SER A 506 4.09 8.42 6.03
CA SER A 506 2.87 8.98 6.62
C SER A 506 2.25 8.04 7.65
N VAL A 507 2.19 6.74 7.37
CA VAL A 507 1.67 5.73 8.33
C VAL A 507 2.49 5.71 9.62
N VAL A 508 3.82 5.73 9.52
CA VAL A 508 4.69 5.76 10.71
C VAL A 508 4.48 7.05 11.51
N GLU A 509 4.43 8.20 10.84
CA GLU A 509 4.16 9.49 11.48
C GLU A 509 2.81 9.47 12.22
N ASP A 510 1.75 9.01 11.57
CA ASP A 510 0.42 8.95 12.16
C ASP A 510 0.38 8.01 13.38
N CYS A 511 1.02 6.83 13.32
CA CYS A 511 1.09 5.90 14.44
C CYS A 511 1.86 6.48 15.63
N VAL A 512 3.01 7.10 15.41
CA VAL A 512 3.83 7.70 16.46
C VAL A 512 3.08 8.82 17.17
N ASN A 513 2.43 9.70 16.41
CA ASN A 513 1.71 10.83 16.98
C ASN A 513 0.38 10.42 17.63
N ALA A 514 -0.27 9.34 17.17
CA ALA A 514 -1.45 8.78 17.83
C ALA A 514 -1.13 8.19 19.21
N VAL A 515 -0.01 7.48 19.34
CA VAL A 515 0.43 6.89 20.61
C VAL A 515 1.02 7.95 21.56
N GLY A 516 1.74 8.93 21.01
CA GLY A 516 2.54 9.87 21.77
C GLY A 516 3.89 9.28 22.19
N VAL A 517 4.84 10.14 22.53
CA VAL A 517 6.23 9.76 22.74
C VAL A 517 6.72 10.24 24.10
N ASP A 518 7.29 9.35 24.88
CA ASP A 518 7.97 9.72 26.14
C ASP A 518 9.30 10.40 25.83
N LEU A 519 9.40 11.67 26.22
CA LEU A 519 10.55 12.53 25.92
C LEU A 519 11.86 12.03 26.57
N ASN A 520 11.76 11.37 27.72
CA ASN A 520 12.90 10.93 28.51
C ASN A 520 13.46 9.56 28.09
N THR A 521 12.66 8.74 27.40
CA THR A 521 13.07 7.38 27.00
C THR A 521 13.22 7.19 25.49
N ALA A 522 12.61 8.06 24.69
CA ALA A 522 12.56 7.91 23.24
C ALA A 522 13.95 7.98 22.58
N SER A 523 14.13 7.14 21.56
CA SER A 523 15.28 7.20 20.66
C SER A 523 15.17 8.37 19.67
N ALA A 524 16.29 8.81 19.09
CA ALA A 524 16.27 9.83 18.04
C ALA A 524 15.42 9.46 16.83
N PRO A 525 15.42 8.20 16.30
CA PRO A 525 14.49 7.80 15.23
C PRO A 525 13.01 7.94 15.60
N LEU A 526 12.63 7.62 16.85
CA LEU A 526 11.27 7.78 17.32
C LEU A 526 10.87 9.26 17.43
N LEU A 527 11.72 10.08 18.01
CA LEU A 527 11.51 11.52 18.10
C LEU A 527 11.41 12.19 16.73
N ALA A 528 12.16 11.73 15.74
CA ALA A 528 12.13 12.27 14.38
C ALA A 528 10.80 12.04 13.65
N ARG A 529 9.92 11.20 14.19
CA ARG A 529 8.56 10.95 13.68
C ARG A 529 7.48 11.77 14.39
N VAL A 530 7.85 12.49 15.43
CA VAL A 530 6.95 13.41 16.13
C VAL A 530 6.69 14.63 15.25
N SER A 531 5.43 15.07 15.19
CA SER A 531 5.00 16.25 14.45
C SER A 531 5.95 17.45 14.66
N GLY A 532 6.44 18.03 13.58
CA GLY A 532 7.32 19.20 13.60
C GLY A 532 8.79 18.95 13.96
N LEU A 533 9.17 17.74 14.42
CA LEU A 533 10.58 17.42 14.72
C LEU A 533 11.31 16.87 13.49
N SER A 534 12.41 17.49 13.12
CA SER A 534 13.34 16.94 12.13
C SER A 534 14.32 15.95 12.78
N GLY A 535 14.96 15.10 11.97
CA GLY A 535 15.98 14.18 12.47
C GLY A 535 17.16 14.90 13.18
N THR A 536 17.51 16.09 12.75
CA THR A 536 18.55 16.92 13.39
C THR A 536 18.10 17.40 14.77
N VAL A 537 16.87 17.90 14.87
CA VAL A 537 16.29 18.36 16.14
C VAL A 537 16.11 17.19 17.11
N ALA A 538 15.66 16.03 16.62
CA ALA A 538 15.55 14.80 17.43
C ALA A 538 16.89 14.40 18.06
N LYS A 539 17.97 14.44 17.29
CA LYS A 539 19.33 14.20 17.82
C LYS A 539 19.76 15.28 18.85
N SER A 540 19.33 16.52 18.65
CA SER A 540 19.61 17.59 19.62
C SER A 540 18.84 17.41 20.93
N VAL A 541 17.60 16.93 20.88
CA VAL A 541 16.81 16.55 22.07
C VAL A 541 17.52 15.47 22.88
N VAL A 542 18.00 14.42 22.22
CA VAL A 542 18.74 13.34 22.91
C VAL A 542 20.03 13.89 23.55
N ARG A 543 20.83 14.68 22.81
CA ARG A 543 22.06 15.30 23.34
C ARG A 543 21.79 16.21 24.54
N TRP A 544 20.70 17.00 24.48
CA TRP A 544 20.32 17.84 25.61
C TRP A 544 20.03 17.00 26.86
N ARG A 545 19.24 15.94 26.69
CA ARG A 545 18.88 14.97 27.74
C ARG A 545 20.14 14.32 28.36
N ASP A 546 21.09 13.90 27.51
CA ASP A 546 22.33 13.27 27.96
C ASP A 546 23.20 14.24 28.77
N ALA A 547 23.18 15.53 28.42
CA ALA A 547 23.98 16.57 29.08
C ALA A 547 23.34 17.14 30.37
N HIS A 548 21.97 17.25 30.39
CA HIS A 548 21.27 17.96 31.49
C HIS A 548 20.38 17.02 32.34
N GLY A 549 20.29 15.74 31.98
CA GLY A 549 19.40 14.79 32.63
C GLY A 549 17.98 14.83 32.03
N SER A 550 17.06 14.17 32.73
CA SER A 550 15.66 14.05 32.27
C SER A 550 14.94 15.38 32.21
N PHE A 551 14.15 15.59 31.17
CA PHE A 551 13.22 16.72 31.09
C PHE A 551 12.21 16.65 32.23
N ARG A 552 12.01 17.79 32.90
CA ARG A 552 11.02 17.95 33.97
C ARG A 552 9.76 18.70 33.51
N SER A 553 9.89 19.49 32.44
CA SER A 553 8.81 20.28 31.86
C SER A 553 8.95 20.34 30.34
N ARG A 554 7.83 20.36 29.63
CA ARG A 554 7.80 20.59 28.18
C ARG A 554 8.43 21.92 27.77
N LYS A 555 8.41 22.94 28.65
CA LYS A 555 9.04 24.24 28.39
C LYS A 555 10.54 24.15 28.17
N GLN A 556 11.23 23.17 28.77
CA GLN A 556 12.66 22.96 28.59
C GLN A 556 13.03 22.55 27.15
N LEU A 557 12.08 22.10 26.33
CA LEU A 557 12.29 21.87 24.91
C LEU A 557 12.76 23.13 24.17
N LEU A 558 12.36 24.33 24.62
CA LEU A 558 12.81 25.59 24.03
C LEU A 558 14.29 25.90 24.28
N GLU A 559 14.95 25.18 25.18
CA GLU A 559 16.38 25.25 25.43
C GLU A 559 17.20 24.34 24.48
N VAL A 560 16.51 23.46 23.73
CA VAL A 560 17.14 22.54 22.79
C VAL A 560 17.56 23.28 21.52
N ALA A 561 18.81 23.09 21.10
CA ALA A 561 19.35 23.72 19.90
C ALA A 561 18.56 23.31 18.64
N GLY A 562 18.08 24.30 17.90
CA GLY A 562 17.29 24.13 16.67
C GLY A 562 15.78 23.91 16.89
N LEU A 563 15.30 23.90 18.12
CA LEU A 563 13.90 23.78 18.47
C LEU A 563 13.32 25.17 18.78
N GLY A 564 12.78 25.82 17.77
CA GLY A 564 12.15 27.14 17.92
C GLY A 564 10.67 27.07 18.33
N PRO A 565 10.03 28.23 18.58
CA PRO A 565 8.62 28.30 19.02
C PRO A 565 7.63 27.58 18.12
N LYS A 566 7.79 27.66 16.79
CA LYS A 566 6.93 26.99 15.81
C LYS A 566 7.05 25.46 15.89
N THR A 567 8.29 24.94 16.04
CA THR A 567 8.55 23.53 16.22
C THR A 567 7.98 23.03 17.56
N PHE A 568 8.16 23.83 18.62
CA PHE A 568 7.58 23.54 19.93
C PHE A 568 6.04 23.44 19.86
N GLU A 569 5.39 24.42 19.22
CA GLU A 569 3.94 24.40 19.03
C GLU A 569 3.45 23.12 18.37
N GLN A 570 4.14 22.65 17.34
CA GLN A 570 3.71 21.43 16.63
C GLN A 570 4.02 20.13 17.39
N ALA A 571 5.09 20.09 18.17
CA ALA A 571 5.58 18.88 18.81
C ALA A 571 5.05 18.65 20.23
N ALA A 572 4.85 19.73 20.99
CA ALA A 572 4.67 19.67 22.44
C ALA A 572 3.50 18.79 22.90
N GLY A 573 2.38 18.79 22.19
CA GLY A 573 1.23 17.97 22.53
C GLY A 573 1.45 16.48 22.35
N PHE A 574 2.43 16.06 21.52
CA PHE A 574 2.75 14.66 21.26
C PHE A 574 3.89 14.11 22.13
N LEU A 575 4.62 15.00 22.80
CA LEU A 575 5.70 14.66 23.70
C LEU A 575 5.20 14.61 25.15
N ARG A 576 5.50 13.53 25.85
CA ARG A 576 5.03 13.28 27.20
C ARG A 576 6.19 13.19 28.17
N ILE A 577 5.98 13.70 29.40
CA ILE A 577 6.95 13.60 30.50
C ILE A 577 6.25 12.94 31.69
N ARG A 578 6.70 11.74 32.03
CA ARG A 578 6.23 11.02 33.20
C ARG A 578 6.99 11.49 34.44
N GLY A 579 6.27 11.82 35.50
CA GLY A 579 6.87 12.29 36.75
C GLY A 579 7.54 13.66 36.63
N GLY A 580 7.11 14.50 35.68
CA GLY A 580 7.53 15.91 35.55
C GLY A 580 6.90 16.82 36.60
N ASP A 581 7.28 18.11 36.54
CA ASP A 581 6.81 19.12 37.49
C ASP A 581 5.32 19.48 37.29
N ASN A 582 4.81 19.39 36.08
CA ASN A 582 3.41 19.60 35.75
C ASN A 582 2.75 18.26 35.36
N PRO A 583 1.71 17.78 36.09
CA PRO A 583 1.00 16.57 35.74
C PRO A 583 0.38 16.58 34.32
N LEU A 584 0.05 17.74 33.76
CA LEU A 584 -0.46 17.87 32.40
C LEU A 584 0.58 17.46 31.34
N ASP A 585 1.87 17.54 31.63
CA ASP A 585 2.95 17.17 30.71
C ASP A 585 3.00 15.65 30.41
N MET A 586 2.30 14.81 31.20
CA MET A 586 2.12 13.39 30.93
C MET A 586 0.93 13.09 30.00
N THR A 587 0.09 14.08 29.71
CA THR A 587 -1.14 13.96 28.92
C THR A 587 -0.93 14.38 27.46
N GLY A 588 -1.97 14.15 26.62
CA GLY A 588 -2.05 14.70 25.27
C GLY A 588 -2.50 16.16 25.20
N VAL A 589 -2.82 16.80 26.35
CA VAL A 589 -3.24 18.21 26.38
C VAL A 589 -2.09 19.12 25.92
N HIS A 590 -2.37 19.96 24.93
CA HIS A 590 -1.39 20.88 24.39
C HIS A 590 -1.09 22.03 25.39
N PRO A 591 0.17 22.46 25.59
CA PRO A 591 0.53 23.49 26.56
C PRO A 591 -0.23 24.82 26.38
N GLU A 592 -0.56 25.21 25.17
CA GLU A 592 -1.35 26.45 24.92
C GLU A 592 -2.76 26.40 25.47
N THR A 593 -3.28 25.20 25.73
CA THR A 593 -4.63 25.00 26.28
C THR A 593 -4.64 24.81 27.80
N TYR A 594 -3.49 24.88 28.47
CA TYR A 594 -3.41 24.82 29.95
C TYR A 594 -4.28 25.87 30.65
N PRO A 595 -4.44 27.10 30.14
CA PRO A 595 -5.38 28.07 30.73
C PRO A 595 -6.84 27.59 30.74
N VAL A 596 -7.26 26.78 29.74
CA VAL A 596 -8.58 26.14 29.72
C VAL A 596 -8.74 25.17 30.88
N VAL A 597 -7.69 24.33 31.08
CA VAL A 597 -7.66 23.39 32.23
C VAL A 597 -7.72 24.15 33.56
N GLU A 598 -6.98 25.25 33.69
CA GLU A 598 -7.04 26.10 34.89
C GLU A 598 -8.46 26.62 35.19
N ARG A 599 -9.20 27.04 34.15
CA ARG A 599 -10.62 27.43 34.31
C ARG A 599 -11.50 26.26 34.77
N ILE A 600 -11.22 25.04 34.23
CA ILE A 600 -11.92 23.81 34.65
C ILE A 600 -11.65 23.53 36.14
N LEU A 601 -10.39 23.63 36.58
CA LEU A 601 -10.00 23.42 37.98
C LEU A 601 -10.63 24.44 38.90
N GLN A 602 -10.67 25.72 38.50
CA GLN A 602 -11.37 26.79 39.28
C GLN A 602 -12.85 26.52 39.41
N ALA A 603 -13.51 26.09 38.32
CA ALA A 603 -14.94 25.76 38.33
C ALA A 603 -15.27 24.54 39.19
N THR A 604 -14.38 23.57 39.26
CA THR A 604 -14.54 22.34 40.06
C THR A 604 -14.11 22.54 41.53
N GLY A 605 -13.30 23.58 41.81
CA GLY A 605 -12.71 23.80 43.13
C GLY A 605 -11.75 22.70 43.60
N ARG A 606 -11.20 21.92 42.69
CA ARG A 606 -10.35 20.75 42.97
C ARG A 606 -8.98 20.89 42.33
N PRO A 607 -7.92 20.34 42.95
CA PRO A 607 -6.61 20.30 42.35
C PRO A 607 -6.60 19.31 41.17
N ILE A 608 -5.63 19.44 40.25
CA ILE A 608 -5.51 18.62 39.04
C ILE A 608 -5.41 17.12 39.36
N THR A 609 -4.76 16.74 40.45
CA THR A 609 -4.60 15.34 40.90
C THR A 609 -5.91 14.68 41.30
N GLU A 610 -6.94 15.48 41.67
CA GLU A 610 -8.25 15.00 42.00
C GLU A 610 -9.26 15.05 40.84
N VAL A 611 -8.90 15.70 39.74
CA VAL A 611 -9.75 15.83 38.55
C VAL A 611 -9.29 14.79 37.48
N MET A 612 -8.01 14.61 37.30
CA MET A 612 -7.45 13.63 36.34
C MET A 612 -7.86 12.20 36.69
N GLY A 613 -8.38 11.46 35.71
CA GLY A 613 -8.84 10.09 35.87
C GLY A 613 -10.22 9.93 36.53
N ARG A 614 -10.90 11.02 36.87
CA ARG A 614 -12.20 10.98 37.55
C ARG A 614 -13.34 11.30 36.58
N SER A 615 -13.84 10.27 35.88
CA SER A 615 -14.98 10.37 34.96
C SER A 615 -16.23 11.03 35.59
N GLU A 616 -16.49 10.80 36.89
CA GLU A 616 -17.65 11.31 37.57
C GLU A 616 -17.68 12.84 37.67
N VAL A 617 -16.52 13.44 37.86
CA VAL A 617 -16.37 14.91 37.92
C VAL A 617 -16.44 15.52 36.52
N LEU A 618 -15.69 14.90 35.55
CA LEU A 618 -15.55 15.46 34.23
C LEU A 618 -16.79 15.33 33.36
N LYS A 619 -17.61 14.29 33.52
CA LYS A 619 -18.89 14.12 32.81
C LYS A 619 -19.99 15.12 33.19
N GLN A 620 -19.84 15.79 34.29
CA GLN A 620 -20.77 16.82 34.73
C GLN A 620 -20.51 18.18 34.07
N LEU A 621 -19.31 18.31 33.45
CA LEU A 621 -18.92 19.58 32.83
C LEU A 621 -19.38 19.62 31.37
N ARG A 622 -19.88 20.77 30.96
CA ARG A 622 -20.29 21.04 29.58
C ARG A 622 -19.14 21.75 28.84
N PRO A 623 -18.67 21.23 27.72
CA PRO A 623 -17.56 21.82 26.96
C PRO A 623 -17.80 23.31 26.60
N GLU A 624 -19.03 23.66 26.31
CA GLU A 624 -19.44 25.02 25.91
C GLU A 624 -19.17 26.07 26.97
N GLN A 625 -19.11 25.67 28.26
CA GLN A 625 -18.88 26.58 29.39
C GLN A 625 -17.44 27.10 29.47
N PHE A 626 -16.52 26.36 28.88
CA PHE A 626 -15.07 26.62 28.91
C PHE A 626 -14.53 27.04 27.54
N ALA A 627 -15.37 27.01 26.51
CA ALA A 627 -15.01 27.45 25.17
C ALA A 627 -14.87 28.99 25.13
N ASP A 628 -13.92 29.45 24.32
CA ASP A 628 -13.69 30.87 24.03
C ASP A 628 -13.40 31.09 22.53
N GLU A 629 -13.10 32.31 22.13
CA GLU A 629 -12.80 32.68 20.75
C GLU A 629 -11.59 31.94 20.19
N ARG A 630 -10.64 31.52 21.03
CA ARG A 630 -9.42 30.81 20.65
C ARG A 630 -9.60 29.30 20.68
N PHE A 631 -10.35 28.76 21.65
CA PHE A 631 -10.55 27.34 21.87
C PHE A 631 -12.04 26.99 21.90
N GLY A 632 -12.53 26.44 20.80
CA GLY A 632 -13.93 26.06 20.65
C GLY A 632 -14.34 24.83 21.49
N ALA A 633 -15.62 24.52 21.52
CA ALA A 633 -16.19 23.40 22.27
C ALA A 633 -15.61 22.02 21.87
N ILE A 634 -15.16 21.86 20.63
CA ILE A 634 -14.52 20.63 20.16
C ILE A 634 -13.20 20.44 20.91
N THR A 635 -12.36 21.46 20.97
CA THR A 635 -11.06 21.42 21.69
C THR A 635 -11.27 21.14 23.17
N VAL A 636 -12.26 21.80 23.80
CA VAL A 636 -12.58 21.58 25.23
C VAL A 636 -13.07 20.16 25.49
N ARG A 637 -13.87 19.60 24.60
CA ARG A 637 -14.30 18.19 24.69
C ARG A 637 -13.14 17.22 24.63
N ASP A 638 -12.19 17.47 23.73
CA ASP A 638 -10.98 16.64 23.61
C ASP A 638 -10.10 16.76 24.87
N ILE A 639 -9.97 17.97 25.46
CA ILE A 639 -9.28 18.19 26.73
C ILE A 639 -9.95 17.40 27.87
N LEU A 640 -11.27 17.46 27.99
CA LEU A 640 -12.00 16.71 29.01
C LEU A 640 -11.84 15.20 28.84
N GLY A 641 -11.86 14.70 27.61
CA GLY A 641 -11.59 13.29 27.30
C GLY A 641 -10.18 12.86 27.67
N GLU A 642 -9.18 13.71 27.42
CA GLU A 642 -7.78 13.45 27.79
C GLU A 642 -7.57 13.51 29.31
N LEU A 643 -8.25 14.40 30.02
CA LEU A 643 -8.22 14.44 31.49
C LEU A 643 -8.95 13.25 32.13
N GLU A 644 -9.98 12.70 31.47
CA GLU A 644 -10.68 11.50 31.93
C GLU A 644 -9.78 10.26 31.88
N LYS A 645 -8.96 10.15 30.85
CA LYS A 645 -8.04 9.04 30.62
C LYS A 645 -6.65 9.56 30.25
N PRO A 646 -5.93 10.14 31.21
CA PRO A 646 -4.70 10.85 30.92
C PRO A 646 -3.61 9.93 30.37
N GLY A 647 -3.02 10.34 29.26
CA GLY A 647 -1.92 9.64 28.63
C GLY A 647 -2.26 8.22 28.19
N ARG A 648 -3.53 7.93 27.87
CA ARG A 648 -3.96 6.60 27.43
C ARG A 648 -3.21 6.18 26.16
N ASP A 649 -2.64 4.98 26.21
CA ASP A 649 -2.14 4.30 25.02
C ASP A 649 -3.34 3.76 24.20
N PRO A 650 -3.48 4.11 22.92
CA PRO A 650 -4.57 3.63 22.08
C PRO A 650 -4.39 2.15 21.65
N ARG A 651 -3.22 1.57 21.90
CA ARG A 651 -2.92 0.18 21.54
C ARG A 651 -3.70 -0.80 22.44
N PRO A 652 -3.99 -2.01 21.93
CA PRO A 652 -4.70 -3.03 22.73
C PRO A 652 -3.86 -3.52 23.90
N ASP A 653 -4.51 -4.18 24.87
CA ASP A 653 -3.83 -4.83 25.97
C ASP A 653 -3.04 -6.06 25.50
N PHE A 654 -1.89 -6.28 26.11
CA PHE A 654 -1.01 -7.39 25.78
C PHE A 654 -1.60 -8.73 26.24
N VAL A 655 -1.75 -9.67 25.30
CA VAL A 655 -2.25 -11.04 25.52
C VAL A 655 -1.31 -12.02 24.84
N VAL A 656 -0.99 -13.13 25.50
CA VAL A 656 -0.15 -14.20 24.95
C VAL A 656 -1.03 -15.25 24.28
N ALA A 657 -0.76 -15.58 22.99
CA ALA A 657 -1.41 -16.68 22.29
C ALA A 657 -0.99 -18.03 22.89
N ARG A 658 -1.92 -18.97 22.98
CA ARG A 658 -1.65 -20.35 23.38
C ARG A 658 -1.70 -21.23 22.14
N PHE A 659 -0.52 -21.64 21.63
CA PHE A 659 -0.45 -22.63 20.57
C PHE A 659 -0.71 -24.03 21.15
N ASN A 660 -1.41 -24.89 20.39
CA ASN A 660 -1.69 -26.26 20.82
C ASN A 660 -0.41 -27.11 20.77
N ASP A 661 -0.10 -27.76 21.88
CA ASP A 661 0.97 -28.77 21.99
C ASP A 661 0.69 -29.93 21.03
N GLY A 662 1.69 -30.35 20.24
CA GLY A 662 1.60 -31.55 19.39
C GLY A 662 1.34 -31.30 17.89
N VAL A 663 1.20 -30.03 17.44
CA VAL A 663 1.13 -29.68 16.02
C VAL A 663 2.41 -28.95 15.64
N GLU A 664 3.32 -29.57 14.95
CA GLU A 664 4.69 -29.07 14.70
C GLU A 664 5.04 -28.88 13.24
N ASP A 665 4.46 -29.69 12.38
CA ASP A 665 4.68 -29.64 10.94
C ASP A 665 3.34 -29.65 10.19
N ILE A 666 3.39 -29.24 8.91
CA ILE A 666 2.24 -29.30 8.00
C ILE A 666 1.64 -30.73 7.93
N ALA A 667 2.48 -31.75 8.15
CA ALA A 667 2.06 -33.16 8.19
C ALA A 667 1.23 -33.52 9.43
N ASP A 668 1.33 -32.75 10.50
CA ASP A 668 0.55 -32.98 11.74
C ASP A 668 -0.87 -32.39 11.65
N LEU A 669 -1.07 -31.50 10.69
CA LEU A 669 -2.35 -30.87 10.48
C LEU A 669 -3.35 -31.86 9.86
N ARG A 670 -4.53 -31.95 10.45
CA ARG A 670 -5.65 -32.76 9.95
C ARG A 670 -6.86 -31.87 9.68
N GLU A 671 -7.60 -32.21 8.64
CA GLU A 671 -8.87 -31.57 8.33
C GLU A 671 -9.80 -31.62 9.55
N GLY A 672 -10.44 -30.50 9.83
CA GLY A 672 -11.34 -30.35 10.97
C GLY A 672 -10.69 -29.92 12.29
N MET A 673 -9.35 -29.90 12.40
CA MET A 673 -8.68 -29.37 13.59
C MET A 673 -9.01 -27.90 13.80
N ILE A 674 -9.27 -27.52 15.06
CA ILE A 674 -9.45 -26.12 15.49
C ILE A 674 -8.19 -25.70 16.23
N LEU A 675 -7.53 -24.67 15.75
CA LEU A 675 -6.26 -24.17 16.25
C LEU A 675 -6.34 -22.65 16.48
N GLU A 676 -5.54 -22.17 17.41
CA GLU A 676 -5.24 -20.74 17.51
C GLU A 676 -4.04 -20.42 16.64
N GLY A 677 -4.09 -19.29 15.94
CA GLY A 677 -2.98 -18.80 15.14
C GLY A 677 -2.91 -17.29 15.18
N THR A 678 -1.78 -16.75 14.78
CA THR A 678 -1.56 -15.31 14.68
C THR A 678 -1.65 -14.87 13.21
N VAL A 679 -2.44 -13.85 12.95
CA VAL A 679 -2.53 -13.25 11.60
C VAL A 679 -1.19 -12.62 11.25
N SER A 680 -0.50 -13.18 10.26
CA SER A 680 0.81 -12.68 9.79
C SER A 680 0.68 -11.55 8.78
N THR A 681 -0.30 -11.64 7.88
CA THR A 681 -0.54 -10.66 6.82
C THR A 681 -2.01 -10.67 6.42
N VAL A 682 -2.58 -9.49 6.19
CA VAL A 682 -3.94 -9.33 5.66
C VAL A 682 -3.87 -8.80 4.23
N ALA A 683 -4.57 -9.48 3.33
CA ALA A 683 -4.78 -9.07 1.94
C ALA A 683 -6.28 -8.88 1.69
N GLN A 684 -6.65 -8.21 0.64
CA GLN A 684 -8.06 -7.99 0.31
C GLN A 684 -8.86 -9.29 0.19
N PHE A 685 -8.25 -10.33 -0.40
CA PHE A 685 -8.88 -11.63 -0.64
C PHE A 685 -8.85 -12.59 0.55
N GLY A 686 -8.16 -12.25 1.64
CA GLY A 686 -8.07 -13.12 2.82
C GLY A 686 -6.91 -12.77 3.74
N ALA A 687 -6.77 -13.54 4.82
CA ALA A 687 -5.69 -13.38 5.79
C ALA A 687 -4.81 -14.63 5.84
N PHE A 688 -3.52 -14.40 6.00
CA PHE A 688 -2.55 -15.44 6.27
C PHE A 688 -2.40 -15.58 7.78
N VAL A 689 -2.45 -16.82 8.25
CA VAL A 689 -2.43 -17.13 9.69
C VAL A 689 -1.27 -18.09 9.96
N ASP A 690 -0.37 -17.64 10.80
CA ASP A 690 0.69 -18.48 11.34
C ASP A 690 0.11 -19.40 12.43
N LEU A 691 0.14 -20.69 12.13
CA LEU A 691 -0.29 -21.75 13.05
C LEU A 691 0.89 -22.34 13.83
N GLY A 692 2.07 -21.75 13.69
CA GLY A 692 3.30 -22.32 14.16
C GLY A 692 3.79 -23.52 13.30
N VAL A 693 3.28 -23.84 12.15
CA VAL A 693 3.78 -24.82 11.18
C VAL A 693 4.51 -24.08 10.07
N HIS A 694 5.76 -24.36 9.74
CA HIS A 694 6.67 -23.65 8.82
C HIS A 694 6.04 -23.01 7.56
N GLN A 695 4.70 -22.94 7.48
CA GLN A 695 3.90 -22.42 6.41
C GLN A 695 2.63 -21.76 6.96
N ASP A 696 2.37 -20.51 6.58
CA ASP A 696 1.13 -19.83 6.92
C ASP A 696 -0.06 -20.48 6.20
N GLY A 697 -1.16 -20.63 6.92
CA GLY A 697 -2.44 -21.03 6.34
C GLY A 697 -3.21 -19.82 5.82
N LEU A 698 -4.02 -20.01 4.78
CA LEU A 698 -4.87 -18.96 4.21
C LEU A 698 -6.31 -19.12 4.68
N VAL A 699 -6.86 -18.10 5.30
CA VAL A 699 -8.30 -17.90 5.47
C VAL A 699 -8.79 -17.00 4.34
N HIS A 700 -9.49 -17.56 3.37
CA HIS A 700 -10.08 -16.77 2.29
C HIS A 700 -11.21 -15.88 2.83
N VAL A 701 -11.44 -14.70 2.22
CA VAL A 701 -12.45 -13.73 2.65
C VAL A 701 -13.84 -14.38 2.85
N SER A 702 -14.23 -15.33 2.00
CA SER A 702 -15.49 -16.07 2.12
C SER A 702 -15.56 -17.02 3.33
N GLN A 703 -14.43 -17.32 3.97
CA GLN A 703 -14.29 -18.20 5.14
C GLN A 703 -14.09 -17.44 6.45
N MET A 704 -14.13 -16.10 6.43
CA MET A 704 -13.87 -15.28 7.62
C MET A 704 -15.11 -14.98 8.45
N SER A 705 -16.24 -14.75 7.80
CA SER A 705 -17.50 -14.38 8.43
C SER A 705 -18.70 -15.05 7.75
N HIS A 706 -19.78 -15.27 8.50
CA HIS A 706 -21.07 -15.69 7.96
C HIS A 706 -21.79 -14.57 7.19
N LYS A 707 -21.40 -13.31 7.46
CA LYS A 707 -21.87 -12.15 6.70
C LYS A 707 -20.96 -11.94 5.49
N PHE A 708 -21.52 -11.42 4.41
CA PHE A 708 -20.71 -11.01 3.26
C PHE A 708 -19.78 -9.87 3.66
N ILE A 709 -18.50 -10.01 3.35
CA ILE A 709 -17.46 -9.02 3.54
C ILE A 709 -16.66 -8.87 2.24
N GLU A 710 -16.28 -7.67 1.92
CA GLU A 710 -15.52 -7.36 0.70
C GLU A 710 -14.01 -7.36 0.95
N ASP A 711 -13.60 -6.97 2.15
CA ASP A 711 -12.20 -6.91 2.56
C ASP A 711 -11.98 -7.68 3.87
N ALA A 712 -10.97 -8.53 3.89
CA ALA A 712 -10.58 -9.31 5.08
C ALA A 712 -10.27 -8.43 6.30
N ARG A 713 -9.90 -7.17 6.11
CA ARG A 713 -9.61 -6.18 7.16
C ARG A 713 -10.81 -5.75 7.97
N GLU A 714 -12.02 -5.95 7.45
CA GLU A 714 -13.24 -5.72 8.22
C GLU A 714 -13.38 -6.66 9.41
N VAL A 715 -12.66 -7.81 9.37
CA VAL A 715 -12.78 -8.88 10.36
C VAL A 715 -11.52 -9.07 11.17
N VAL A 716 -10.33 -8.96 10.55
CA VAL A 716 -9.06 -9.26 11.20
C VAL A 716 -7.98 -8.21 10.93
N LYS A 717 -7.00 -8.15 11.83
CA LYS A 717 -5.81 -7.29 11.73
C LYS A 717 -4.54 -8.12 11.84
N THR A 718 -3.46 -7.64 11.24
CA THR A 718 -2.12 -8.24 11.39
C THR A 718 -1.71 -8.27 12.86
N GLY A 719 -1.17 -9.40 13.31
CA GLY A 719 -0.82 -9.62 14.72
C GLY A 719 -1.97 -10.10 15.61
N GLN A 720 -3.21 -10.11 15.11
CA GLN A 720 -4.36 -10.59 15.87
C GLN A 720 -4.34 -12.11 16.03
N ILE A 721 -4.68 -12.57 17.22
CA ILE A 721 -4.86 -14.00 17.51
C ILE A 721 -6.28 -14.39 17.09
N VAL A 722 -6.39 -15.44 16.28
CA VAL A 722 -7.66 -15.95 15.75
C VAL A 722 -7.77 -17.45 15.95
N LYS A 723 -9.00 -17.93 16.15
CA LYS A 723 -9.31 -19.37 16.12
C LYS A 723 -9.71 -19.73 14.69
N VAL A 724 -9.05 -20.77 14.17
CA VAL A 724 -9.29 -21.24 12.81
C VAL A 724 -9.47 -22.75 12.79
N LYS A 725 -10.29 -23.20 11.85
CA LYS A 725 -10.50 -24.62 11.54
C LYS A 725 -9.74 -24.95 10.26
N VAL A 726 -9.00 -26.04 10.28
CA VAL A 726 -8.30 -26.56 9.09
C VAL A 726 -9.32 -27.17 8.14
N LEU A 727 -9.40 -26.66 6.90
CA LEU A 727 -10.30 -27.15 5.86
C LEU A 727 -9.60 -28.19 4.97
N GLU A 728 -8.37 -27.89 4.54
CA GLU A 728 -7.61 -28.70 3.61
C GLU A 728 -6.11 -28.51 3.87
N VAL A 729 -5.35 -29.58 3.76
CA VAL A 729 -3.89 -29.55 3.83
C VAL A 729 -3.31 -30.25 2.61
N ASP A 730 -2.48 -29.53 1.85
CA ASP A 730 -1.71 -30.08 0.72
C ASP A 730 -0.21 -29.97 1.02
N PRO A 731 0.40 -31.03 1.59
CA PRO A 731 1.82 -31.01 1.96
C PRO A 731 2.74 -30.89 0.74
N ALA A 732 2.34 -31.45 -0.42
CA ALA A 732 3.14 -31.43 -1.63
C ALA A 732 3.28 -30.02 -2.20
N ARG A 733 2.22 -29.21 -2.09
CA ARG A 733 2.19 -27.82 -2.51
C ARG A 733 2.44 -26.85 -1.36
N LYS A 734 2.65 -27.34 -0.15
CA LYS A 734 2.78 -26.54 1.08
C LYS A 734 1.63 -25.55 1.25
N ARG A 735 0.38 -26.03 1.14
CA ARG A 735 -0.83 -25.22 1.27
C ARG A 735 -1.68 -25.67 2.42
N ILE A 736 -2.19 -24.71 3.16
CA ILE A 736 -3.12 -24.92 4.26
C ILE A 736 -4.30 -23.98 4.03
N SER A 737 -5.48 -24.54 3.84
CA SER A 737 -6.73 -23.77 3.73
C SER A 737 -7.44 -23.77 5.08
N LEU A 738 -7.81 -22.60 5.55
CA LEU A 738 -8.39 -22.39 6.88
C LEU A 738 -9.74 -21.69 6.79
N SER A 739 -10.55 -21.86 7.85
CA SER A 739 -11.81 -21.14 8.04
C SER A 739 -11.90 -20.58 9.46
N MET A 740 -12.38 -19.36 9.59
CA MET A 740 -12.80 -18.79 10.89
C MET A 740 -14.23 -19.18 11.24
N LYS A 741 -14.98 -19.78 10.29
CA LYS A 741 -16.30 -20.41 10.54
C LYS A 741 -16.04 -21.78 11.15
N LEU A 742 -16.06 -21.87 12.46
CA LEU A 742 -15.72 -23.10 13.18
C LEU A 742 -16.75 -24.22 12.94
N ASP A 743 -17.96 -23.87 12.56
CA ASP A 743 -19.07 -24.76 12.17
C ASP A 743 -19.05 -25.16 10.70
N ALA A 744 -18.15 -24.58 9.87
CA ALA A 744 -18.04 -24.91 8.47
C ALA A 744 -17.80 -26.42 8.29
N ALA A 745 -18.63 -27.07 7.43
CA ALA A 745 -18.40 -28.44 7.03
C ALA A 745 -17.08 -28.54 6.26
N THR A 746 -16.25 -29.54 6.59
CA THR A 746 -15.08 -29.86 5.77
C THR A 746 -15.56 -30.28 4.37
N PRO A 747 -15.02 -29.69 3.31
CA PRO A 747 -15.45 -30.01 1.96
C PRO A 747 -15.16 -31.50 1.68
N ARG A 748 -16.19 -32.27 1.35
CA ARG A 748 -16.00 -33.63 0.84
C ARG A 748 -15.33 -33.50 -0.55
N ARG A 749 -14.40 -34.39 -0.84
CA ARG A 749 -13.56 -34.43 -2.06
C ARG A 749 -14.33 -34.40 -3.41
N ASP A 750 -15.66 -34.44 -3.41
CA ASP A 750 -16.49 -34.49 -4.64
C ASP A 750 -17.04 -33.14 -5.09
N SER A 751 -16.74 -31.99 -4.44
CA SER A 751 -17.28 -30.68 -4.80
C SER A 751 -16.26 -29.73 -5.45
N ALA A 752 -15.38 -30.25 -6.31
CA ALA A 752 -14.44 -29.43 -7.10
C ALA A 752 -15.10 -28.62 -8.23
N ARG A 753 -16.41 -28.29 -8.11
CA ARG A 753 -17.17 -27.64 -9.21
C ARG A 753 -17.87 -26.30 -8.87
N GLU A 754 -17.73 -25.74 -7.65
CA GLU A 754 -18.51 -24.55 -7.29
C GLU A 754 -17.68 -23.35 -6.83
N ASN A 755 -16.63 -23.00 -7.55
CA ASN A 755 -15.99 -21.67 -7.39
C ASN A 755 -15.92 -20.92 -8.74
N ARG A 756 -17.01 -20.96 -9.50
CA ARG A 756 -17.25 -19.97 -10.57
C ARG A 756 -18.10 -18.85 -10.00
N PHE A 757 -17.56 -17.65 -9.95
CA PHE A 757 -18.31 -16.43 -9.75
C PHE A 757 -19.38 -16.33 -10.84
N GLU A 758 -20.63 -16.57 -10.50
CA GLU A 758 -21.77 -16.17 -11.33
C GLU A 758 -22.21 -14.77 -10.91
N ALA A 759 -22.09 -13.85 -11.87
CA ALA A 759 -22.76 -12.55 -11.79
C ALA A 759 -24.29 -12.75 -11.85
N PRO A 760 -25.11 -11.95 -11.17
CA PRO A 760 -26.57 -12.05 -11.26
C PRO A 760 -27.04 -11.61 -12.64
N GLY A 761 -27.36 -12.55 -13.48
CA GLY A 761 -27.90 -12.38 -14.82
C GLY A 761 -29.39 -12.67 -14.89
N ARG A 762 -30.07 -11.79 -15.56
CA ARG A 762 -31.53 -11.85 -15.90
C ARG A 762 -31.94 -13.10 -16.65
N GLY A 763 -33.10 -13.65 -16.18
CA GLY A 763 -34.27 -14.18 -16.94
C GLY A 763 -34.07 -15.15 -18.08
N GLN A 764 -34.48 -16.36 -17.79
CA GLN A 764 -35.23 -17.36 -18.58
C GLN A 764 -35.15 -17.33 -20.12
N GLN A 765 -34.68 -18.45 -20.70
CA GLN A 765 -35.63 -19.33 -21.53
C GLN A 765 -35.00 -20.70 -21.85
N ARG A 766 -35.89 -21.70 -21.89
CA ARG A 766 -35.66 -23.13 -22.06
C ARG A 766 -35.28 -23.52 -23.51
N ALA A 767 -34.54 -24.56 -23.65
CA ALA A 767 -34.73 -25.80 -24.38
C ALA A 767 -33.52 -26.26 -25.23
N GLY A 768 -33.24 -27.55 -25.21
CA GLY A 768 -32.65 -28.26 -26.33
C GLY A 768 -31.38 -29.08 -26.03
N ALA A 769 -31.57 -30.37 -25.98
CA ALA A 769 -30.57 -31.42 -25.78
C ALA A 769 -29.54 -31.55 -26.91
N GLY A 770 -28.33 -32.01 -26.60
CA GLY A 770 -27.37 -32.50 -27.59
C GLY A 770 -26.05 -32.96 -27.01
N LYS A 771 -25.76 -34.23 -27.12
CA LYS A 771 -24.61 -35.03 -26.65
C LYS A 771 -23.27 -34.60 -27.22
N GLY A 772 -22.19 -34.82 -26.44
CA GLY A 772 -20.88 -35.02 -27.03
C GLY A 772 -19.70 -34.70 -26.10
N SER A 773 -19.08 -35.72 -25.60
CA SER A 773 -17.98 -35.84 -24.64
C SER A 773 -16.61 -35.45 -25.14
N ALA A 774 -15.82 -34.83 -24.27
CA ALA A 774 -14.41 -35.21 -23.98
C ALA A 774 -13.88 -34.44 -22.77
N PRO A 775 -12.98 -34.98 -21.95
CA PRO A 775 -12.64 -34.44 -20.63
C PRO A 775 -11.52 -33.43 -20.69
N HIS A 776 -11.77 -32.22 -20.25
CA HIS A 776 -10.73 -31.24 -19.94
C HIS A 776 -10.35 -31.33 -18.47
N ALA A 777 -9.02 -31.31 -18.24
CA ALA A 777 -8.41 -31.28 -16.92
C ALA A 777 -8.84 -30.05 -16.12
N PRO A 778 -8.90 -30.14 -14.76
CA PRO A 778 -9.45 -29.07 -13.95
C PRO A 778 -8.51 -27.86 -13.89
N ALA A 779 -9.06 -26.69 -14.16
CA ALA A 779 -8.41 -25.41 -13.95
C ALA A 779 -8.09 -25.22 -12.45
N GLN A 780 -6.84 -25.02 -12.15
CA GLN A 780 -6.35 -24.77 -10.78
C GLN A 780 -6.74 -23.37 -10.34
N GLY A 781 -7.45 -23.27 -9.20
CA GLY A 781 -8.02 -22.02 -8.71
C GLY A 781 -7.02 -20.98 -8.24
N ALA A 782 -7.51 -19.76 -8.04
CA ALA A 782 -6.78 -18.55 -7.62
C ALA A 782 -5.91 -18.74 -6.35
N MET A 783 -6.24 -19.71 -5.49
CA MET A 783 -5.46 -20.07 -4.31
C MET A 783 -4.07 -20.62 -4.64
N ALA A 784 -3.93 -21.33 -5.77
CA ALA A 784 -2.65 -21.83 -6.23
C ALA A 784 -1.60 -20.74 -6.47
N SER A 785 -2.05 -19.61 -6.97
CA SER A 785 -1.23 -18.46 -7.30
C SER A 785 -0.77 -17.66 -6.08
N ALA A 786 -1.64 -17.50 -5.07
CA ALA A 786 -1.31 -16.78 -3.84
C ALA A 786 -0.19 -17.46 -3.04
N PHE A 787 -0.24 -18.80 -2.94
CA PHE A 787 0.78 -19.57 -2.21
C PHE A 787 2.14 -19.62 -2.92
N ALA A 788 2.16 -19.75 -4.23
CA ALA A 788 3.40 -19.74 -5.00
C ALA A 788 4.18 -18.41 -4.88
N LYS A 789 3.45 -17.29 -4.66
CA LYS A 789 4.02 -15.95 -4.55
C LYS A 789 4.68 -15.65 -3.20
N LEU A 790 4.20 -16.25 -2.12
CA LEU A 790 4.78 -16.08 -0.79
C LEU A 790 6.09 -16.84 -0.58
N GLN A 791 6.29 -17.94 -1.29
CA GLN A 791 7.54 -18.69 -1.21
C GLN A 791 8.73 -17.98 -1.88
N GLY A 792 8.47 -17.07 -2.83
CA GLY A 792 9.49 -16.23 -3.45
C GLY A 792 9.98 -15.05 -2.61
N LEU A 793 9.25 -14.69 -1.55
CA LEU A 793 9.57 -13.56 -0.66
C LEU A 793 10.43 -13.97 0.57
N LYS A 794 10.67 -15.27 0.77
CA LYS A 794 11.50 -15.79 1.88
C LYS A 794 12.92 -16.22 1.45
N ARG A 795 13.45 -15.65 0.37
CA ARG A 795 14.88 -15.80 0.00
C ARG A 795 15.52 -14.45 -0.15
#